data_d40fc0cda3f2461cd61035ece481cb77
#
_entry.id   d40fc0cda3f2461cd61035ece481cb77
#
_cell.length_a   1.000
_cell.length_b   1.000
_cell.length_c   1.000
_cell.angle_alpha   90.00
_cell.angle_beta   90.00
_cell.angle_gamma   90.00
#
_symmetry.space_group_name_H-M   'P 1'
#
loop_
_entity.id
_entity.type
_entity.pdbx_description
1 polymer ?
#
loop_
_entity_poly.entity_id
_entity_poly.type
_entity_poly.pdbx_seq_one_letter_code
_entity_poly.pdbx_strand_id
1 'polypeptide(L)'
;MKLSIVIVNYKVKYFLEACLQSLRKATANIEAEVFVVDNASNDGSVEWVQERFPEVKLIANAKNVGFSAANNQAIREAKGEYILLLNPDTIVGEHSFTEPLDFMDAHPEAGGLGIKMLDGQGQYLPESKRGFPKPSTAFYKLSGLNKLFSKSARFNHYYLGHLSENQIQEAEVLAGAYMLLRKETLDKIGLLDDTFFMYGEDIDLSWRIIQGGYKNIYFSENPIIHYKGESTKKATFNYVKLFYQAMIIFAKKHFKGAFSASFILFLQLAIYLRAMLSLFSQIGAKLSPFLFDALLSVTGVWSAQWLWLHRSADIPEHYYPSTYTYFVLPIYALVWVVSLYFNGAYDKQFKWRYLGRGLLLGTVIISAVYAFLPKELQFSRAIILLGASLNGLCFWGWRRLAVRMNPASNFRESEEKRMLFVGEIAEVARVQKMIQDLHIPHTVLGTIRGSDKLESAPDEAYVGSLRDLKKLVLTLQVNEVLFCLKDVQVEEMITAMAELKGICSFKVLAENGTAIVGSNSKETAGDTYLWDQRFSLHNTFAKRNKRLFDVLFSVVILSCFFVPIFAIVLWDQQQRTKLWRGVWTVIQGRVTWFGTLADQRTLLKEEGLQLNEGVFPVWNSSFAPQEAWLVRRLLKEYVQNYRVKLDFRLAKALILARFYPKFEKK
;
A
#
# COMPACT_ATOMS: atom_id res chain seq x y z
N MET A 1 26.36 -24.06 19.66
CA MET A 1 25.36 -23.26 18.91
C MET A 1 25.83 -23.16 17.48
N LYS A 2 25.05 -23.70 16.53
CA LYS A 2 25.47 -23.70 15.12
C LYS A 2 25.09 -22.40 14.43
N LEU A 3 23.88 -21.87 14.69
CA LEU A 3 23.35 -20.75 13.97
C LEU A 3 22.76 -19.68 14.93
N SER A 4 23.11 -18.40 14.70
CA SER A 4 22.44 -17.26 15.33
C SER A 4 21.72 -16.45 14.24
N ILE A 5 20.40 -16.31 14.34
CA ILE A 5 19.57 -15.58 13.39
C ILE A 5 19.26 -14.21 13.97
N VAL A 6 19.54 -13.15 13.21
CA VAL A 6 19.33 -11.75 13.62
C VAL A 6 18.29 -11.10 12.71
N ILE A 7 17.22 -10.61 13.31
CA ILE A 7 16.11 -9.96 12.62
C ILE A 7 15.93 -8.54 13.18
N VAL A 8 16.00 -7.52 12.34
CA VAL A 8 15.72 -6.14 12.73
C VAL A 8 14.29 -5.78 12.32
N ASN A 9 13.42 -5.54 13.31
CA ASN A 9 12.03 -5.15 13.09
C ASN A 9 11.86 -3.63 13.12
N TYR A 10 11.12 -3.09 12.13
CA TYR A 10 10.65 -1.70 12.15
C TYR A 10 9.28 -1.56 11.47
N LYS A 11 8.22 -1.54 12.29
CA LYS A 11 6.82 -1.31 11.87
C LYS A 11 6.25 -2.32 10.86
N VAL A 12 6.66 -3.58 10.95
CA VAL A 12 6.21 -4.69 10.09
C VAL A 12 5.74 -5.92 10.87
N LYS A 13 5.07 -5.71 12.00
CA LYS A 13 4.58 -6.72 12.93
C LYS A 13 4.02 -7.98 12.26
N TYR A 14 3.15 -7.84 11.27
CA TYR A 14 2.45 -8.98 10.65
C TYR A 14 3.34 -9.80 9.72
N PHE A 15 4.33 -9.17 9.07
CA PHE A 15 5.33 -9.91 8.31
C PHE A 15 6.29 -10.62 9.26
N LEU A 16 6.70 -9.97 10.34
CA LEU A 16 7.52 -10.58 11.39
C LEU A 16 6.83 -11.83 11.96
N GLU A 17 5.49 -11.82 12.12
CA GLU A 17 4.72 -12.98 12.56
C GLU A 17 4.91 -14.18 11.63
N ALA A 18 4.71 -13.98 10.32
CA ALA A 18 4.88 -15.04 9.33
C ALA A 18 6.35 -15.51 9.25
N CYS A 19 7.30 -14.59 9.37
CA CYS A 19 8.74 -14.90 9.40
C CYS A 19 9.07 -15.79 10.60
N LEU A 20 8.72 -15.41 11.83
CA LEU A 20 9.02 -16.17 13.04
C LEU A 20 8.38 -17.56 13.05
N GLN A 21 7.18 -17.70 12.49
CA GLN A 21 6.52 -19.01 12.36
C GLN A 21 7.23 -19.91 11.36
N SER A 22 7.67 -19.38 10.22
CA SER A 22 8.47 -20.16 9.27
C SER A 22 9.82 -20.56 9.85
N LEU A 23 10.42 -19.69 10.69
CA LEU A 23 11.66 -19.99 11.40
C LEU A 23 11.52 -21.14 12.38
N ARG A 24 10.44 -21.24 13.15
CA ARG A 24 10.21 -22.37 14.06
C ARG A 24 10.27 -23.72 13.35
N LYS A 25 9.72 -23.80 12.13
CA LYS A 25 9.79 -25.02 11.30
C LYS A 25 11.19 -25.26 10.79
N ALA A 26 11.84 -24.23 10.27
CA ALA A 26 13.17 -24.33 9.65
C ALA A 26 14.30 -24.59 10.66
N THR A 27 14.14 -24.20 11.93
CA THR A 27 15.14 -24.39 12.98
C THR A 27 14.92 -25.64 13.86
N ALA A 28 13.84 -26.40 13.63
CA ALA A 28 13.44 -27.53 14.49
C ALA A 28 14.55 -28.58 14.72
N ASN A 29 15.43 -28.78 13.75
CA ASN A 29 16.51 -29.75 13.75
C ASN A 29 17.92 -29.12 13.81
N ILE A 30 18.01 -27.83 14.15
CA ILE A 30 19.28 -27.08 14.18
C ILE A 30 19.47 -26.47 15.56
N GLU A 31 20.64 -26.54 16.10
CA GLU A 31 20.98 -25.79 17.32
C GLU A 31 21.11 -24.31 17.00
N ALA A 32 19.97 -23.61 17.07
CA ALA A 32 19.85 -22.22 16.67
C ALA A 32 19.30 -21.31 17.79
N GLU A 33 19.67 -20.05 17.75
CA GLU A 33 19.09 -18.96 18.53
C GLU A 33 18.58 -17.86 17.63
N VAL A 34 17.49 -17.22 18.02
CA VAL A 34 16.84 -16.15 17.23
C VAL A 34 16.84 -14.86 18.04
N PHE A 35 17.37 -13.80 17.46
CA PHE A 35 17.32 -12.45 17.98
C PHE A 35 16.33 -11.61 17.15
N VAL A 36 15.44 -10.89 17.84
CA VAL A 36 14.65 -9.83 17.23
C VAL A 36 15.06 -8.50 17.86
N VAL A 37 15.56 -7.59 17.03
CA VAL A 37 15.87 -6.22 17.45
C VAL A 37 14.74 -5.31 16.98
N ASP A 38 13.88 -4.89 17.90
CA ASP A 38 12.84 -3.91 17.59
C ASP A 38 13.42 -2.51 17.60
N ASN A 39 13.38 -1.84 16.43
CA ASN A 39 14.03 -0.57 16.24
C ASN A 39 13.07 0.62 16.45
N ALA A 40 12.37 0.63 17.61
CA ALA A 40 11.33 1.60 18.00
C ALA A 40 10.11 1.59 17.08
N SER A 41 9.52 0.42 16.86
CA SER A 41 8.36 0.24 15.98
C SER A 41 7.10 0.95 16.47
N ASN A 42 6.84 0.93 17.78
CA ASN A 42 5.65 1.52 18.41
C ASN A 42 4.32 1.03 17.79
N ASP A 43 4.26 -0.24 17.37
CA ASP A 43 3.10 -0.90 16.75
C ASP A 43 2.62 -2.13 17.53
N GLY A 44 3.10 -2.30 18.78
CA GLY A 44 2.81 -3.44 19.64
C GLY A 44 3.57 -4.73 19.25
N SER A 45 4.68 -4.59 18.47
CA SER A 45 5.52 -5.74 18.09
C SER A 45 6.25 -6.32 19.30
N VAL A 46 6.72 -5.46 20.21
CA VAL A 46 7.56 -5.85 21.36
C VAL A 46 6.76 -6.78 22.29
N GLU A 47 5.63 -6.31 22.77
CA GLU A 47 4.75 -7.05 23.68
C GLU A 47 4.26 -8.34 23.04
N TRP A 48 3.93 -8.25 21.76
CA TRP A 48 3.44 -9.39 21.00
C TRP A 48 4.49 -10.48 20.79
N VAL A 49 5.76 -10.13 20.50
CA VAL A 49 6.87 -11.10 20.38
C VAL A 49 7.12 -11.75 21.75
N GLN A 50 7.14 -10.98 22.83
CA GLN A 50 7.33 -11.51 24.19
C GLN A 50 6.26 -12.52 24.58
N GLU A 51 5.00 -12.28 24.20
CA GLU A 51 3.89 -13.16 24.53
C GLU A 51 3.89 -14.45 23.70
N ARG A 52 4.16 -14.37 22.38
CA ARG A 52 3.95 -15.49 21.44
C ARG A 52 5.21 -16.25 21.08
N PHE A 53 6.37 -15.63 21.25
CA PHE A 53 7.67 -16.19 20.89
C PHE A 53 8.67 -16.04 22.07
N PRO A 54 8.39 -16.64 23.22
CA PRO A 54 9.24 -16.50 24.40
C PRO A 54 10.64 -17.06 24.23
N GLU A 55 10.85 -17.93 23.23
CA GLU A 55 12.16 -18.46 22.86
C GLU A 55 13.05 -17.44 22.13
N VAL A 56 12.49 -16.35 21.63
CA VAL A 56 13.21 -15.31 20.88
C VAL A 56 13.87 -14.33 21.85
N LYS A 57 15.14 -14.04 21.63
CA LYS A 57 15.88 -13.01 22.36
C LYS A 57 15.53 -11.63 21.80
N LEU A 58 14.79 -10.85 22.55
CA LEU A 58 14.27 -9.57 22.13
C LEU A 58 15.13 -8.42 22.66
N ILE A 59 15.60 -7.54 21.75
CA ILE A 59 16.26 -6.27 22.05
C ILE A 59 15.32 -5.15 21.60
N ALA A 60 14.82 -4.35 22.56
CA ALA A 60 13.89 -3.25 22.26
C ALA A 60 14.62 -1.89 22.36
N ASN A 61 14.80 -1.21 21.23
CA ASN A 61 15.43 0.09 21.17
C ASN A 61 14.42 1.22 21.45
N ALA A 62 14.82 2.22 22.27
CA ALA A 62 14.01 3.40 22.54
C ALA A 62 13.87 4.34 21.34
N LYS A 63 14.82 4.28 20.39
CA LYS A 63 14.84 5.05 19.14
C LYS A 63 15.37 4.19 18.00
N ASN A 64 15.00 4.55 16.77
CA ASN A 64 15.55 3.89 15.59
C ASN A 64 17.03 4.26 15.43
N VAL A 65 17.90 3.27 15.65
CA VAL A 65 19.37 3.42 15.59
C VAL A 65 19.96 3.12 14.20
N GLY A 66 19.12 2.74 13.24
CA GLY A 66 19.53 2.29 11.91
C GLY A 66 19.69 0.77 11.84
N PHE A 67 19.82 0.25 10.60
CA PHE A 67 19.84 -1.20 10.35
C PHE A 67 21.17 -1.81 10.79
N SER A 68 22.30 -1.19 10.43
CA SER A 68 23.64 -1.71 10.78
C SER A 68 23.84 -1.78 12.29
N ALA A 69 23.60 -0.69 13.00
CA ALA A 69 23.77 -0.63 14.45
C ALA A 69 22.84 -1.60 15.19
N ALA A 70 21.58 -1.76 14.74
CA ALA A 70 20.64 -2.71 15.31
C ALA A 70 21.11 -4.16 15.13
N ASN A 71 21.56 -4.55 13.93
CA ASN A 71 22.14 -5.88 13.71
C ASN A 71 23.36 -6.11 14.60
N ASN A 72 24.27 -5.13 14.69
CA ASN A 72 25.48 -5.24 15.49
C ASN A 72 25.19 -5.46 16.98
N GLN A 73 24.07 -4.94 17.53
CA GLN A 73 23.66 -5.23 18.90
C GLN A 73 23.48 -6.74 19.12
N ALA A 74 22.72 -7.41 18.25
CA ALA A 74 22.48 -8.84 18.36
C ALA A 74 23.72 -9.68 17.99
N ILE A 75 24.49 -9.27 16.99
CA ILE A 75 25.71 -10.01 16.57
C ILE A 75 26.72 -10.09 17.72
N ARG A 76 26.86 -9.03 18.53
CA ARG A 76 27.78 -9.04 19.69
C ARG A 76 27.36 -10.04 20.78
N GLU A 77 26.08 -10.37 20.89
CA GLU A 77 25.55 -11.35 21.83
C GLU A 77 25.45 -12.76 21.24
N ALA A 78 25.58 -12.87 19.91
CA ALA A 78 25.41 -14.11 19.17
C ALA A 78 26.53 -15.15 19.46
N LYS A 79 26.12 -16.39 19.68
CA LYS A 79 26.99 -17.52 20.02
C LYS A 79 27.18 -18.51 18.88
N GLY A 80 26.45 -18.36 17.78
CA GLY A 80 26.50 -19.27 16.63
C GLY A 80 27.84 -19.24 15.90
N GLU A 81 28.23 -20.37 15.37
CA GLU A 81 29.35 -20.48 14.43
C GLU A 81 29.07 -19.69 13.14
N TYR A 82 27.80 -19.64 12.77
CA TYR A 82 27.28 -18.85 11.67
C TYR A 82 26.28 -17.80 12.17
N ILE A 83 26.32 -16.61 11.56
CA ILE A 83 25.40 -15.50 11.82
C ILE A 83 24.56 -15.30 10.57
N LEU A 84 23.24 -15.38 10.70
CA LEU A 84 22.31 -15.08 9.62
C LEU A 84 21.64 -13.73 9.86
N LEU A 85 21.86 -12.78 8.96
CA LEU A 85 21.03 -11.58 8.89
C LEU A 85 19.81 -11.90 8.06
N LEU A 86 18.61 -11.71 8.62
CA LEU A 86 17.35 -12.05 7.98
C LEU A 86 16.35 -10.91 8.10
N ASN A 87 15.72 -10.50 6.98
CA ASN A 87 14.69 -9.49 7.02
C ASN A 87 13.38 -10.01 7.63
N PRO A 88 12.62 -9.17 8.38
CA PRO A 88 11.35 -9.55 8.99
C PRO A 88 10.23 -9.82 7.98
N ASP A 89 10.38 -9.41 6.71
CA ASP A 89 9.43 -9.61 5.62
C ASP A 89 9.82 -10.78 4.69
N THR A 90 10.46 -11.83 5.29
CA THR A 90 10.79 -13.08 4.60
C THR A 90 9.96 -14.26 5.12
N ILE A 91 9.81 -15.30 4.30
CA ILE A 91 9.31 -16.63 4.69
C ILE A 91 10.32 -17.65 4.21
N VAL A 92 10.79 -18.51 5.12
CA VAL A 92 11.86 -19.49 4.88
C VAL A 92 11.28 -20.90 4.86
N GLY A 93 11.77 -21.75 3.96
CA GLY A 93 11.43 -23.18 3.89
C GLY A 93 12.15 -24.00 4.96
N GLU A 94 11.72 -25.25 5.12
CA GLU A 94 12.20 -26.15 6.14
C GLU A 94 13.70 -26.46 5.99
N HIS A 95 14.25 -26.49 4.77
CA HIS A 95 15.66 -26.74 4.48
C HIS A 95 16.47 -25.47 4.14
N SER A 96 15.88 -24.29 4.27
CA SER A 96 16.56 -23.02 3.95
C SER A 96 17.79 -22.71 4.81
N PHE A 97 18.08 -23.52 5.83
CA PHE A 97 19.26 -23.37 6.69
C PHE A 97 20.17 -24.59 6.65
N THR A 98 19.64 -25.81 6.67
CA THR A 98 20.44 -27.03 6.72
C THR A 98 21.40 -27.14 5.55
N GLU A 99 20.90 -27.08 4.31
CA GLU A 99 21.74 -27.19 3.13
C GLU A 99 22.73 -26.03 2.94
N PRO A 100 22.35 -24.74 3.17
CA PRO A 100 23.33 -23.64 3.20
C PRO A 100 24.42 -23.81 4.26
N LEU A 101 24.11 -24.35 5.45
CA LEU A 101 25.09 -24.59 6.50
C LEU A 101 26.03 -25.73 6.10
N ASP A 102 25.52 -26.84 5.56
CA ASP A 102 26.29 -27.95 5.06
C ASP A 102 27.22 -27.49 3.93
N PHE A 103 26.73 -26.64 3.03
CA PHE A 103 27.55 -26.04 1.99
C PHE A 103 28.69 -25.18 2.59
N MET A 104 28.36 -24.31 3.56
CA MET A 104 29.37 -23.48 4.22
C MET A 104 30.42 -24.31 4.97
N ASP A 105 30.03 -25.41 5.60
CA ASP A 105 30.96 -26.33 6.26
C ASP A 105 31.92 -27.00 5.27
N ALA A 106 31.43 -27.38 4.09
CA ALA A 106 32.24 -27.99 3.02
C ALA A 106 33.16 -26.98 2.29
N HIS A 107 32.88 -25.65 2.41
CA HIS A 107 33.57 -24.59 1.67
C HIS A 107 34.15 -23.54 2.62
N PRO A 108 35.30 -23.77 3.26
CA PRO A 108 35.91 -22.83 4.21
C PRO A 108 36.30 -21.49 3.58
N GLU A 109 36.48 -21.43 2.26
CA GLU A 109 36.74 -20.19 1.53
C GLU A 109 35.51 -19.29 1.40
N ALA A 110 34.29 -19.82 1.65
CA ALA A 110 33.06 -19.02 1.68
C ALA A 110 32.94 -18.24 3.00
N GLY A 111 33.09 -16.93 2.93
CA GLY A 111 32.92 -16.03 4.08
C GLY A 111 31.50 -15.59 4.28
N GLY A 112 30.68 -15.56 3.21
CA GLY A 112 29.26 -15.23 3.21
C GLY A 112 28.51 -15.96 2.12
N LEU A 113 27.20 -16.24 2.41
CA LEU A 113 26.31 -16.89 1.47
C LEU A 113 24.97 -16.16 1.48
N GLY A 114 24.45 -15.85 0.27
CA GLY A 114 23.10 -15.36 0.03
C GLY A 114 22.30 -16.39 -0.73
N ILE A 115 20.97 -16.43 -0.51
CA ILE A 115 20.08 -17.43 -1.08
C ILE A 115 19.24 -16.83 -2.22
N LYS A 116 18.73 -17.70 -3.10
CA LYS A 116 17.73 -17.34 -4.11
C LYS A 116 16.46 -16.82 -3.45
N MET A 117 15.98 -15.65 -3.89
CA MET A 117 14.77 -15.05 -3.37
C MET A 117 13.70 -14.95 -4.44
N LEU A 118 12.45 -15.23 -4.05
CA LEU A 118 11.26 -15.00 -4.85
C LEU A 118 10.43 -13.89 -4.19
N ASP A 119 9.70 -13.13 -4.98
CA ASP A 119 8.71 -12.20 -4.43
C ASP A 119 7.42 -12.94 -4.02
N GLY A 120 6.48 -12.23 -3.38
CA GLY A 120 5.21 -12.82 -2.97
C GLY A 120 4.27 -13.22 -4.13
N GLN A 121 4.74 -13.16 -5.38
CA GLN A 121 4.08 -13.69 -6.58
C GLN A 121 4.86 -14.86 -7.20
N GLY A 122 5.85 -15.38 -6.52
CA GLY A 122 6.71 -16.47 -7.00
C GLY A 122 7.71 -16.06 -8.08
N GLN A 123 7.92 -14.75 -8.33
CA GLN A 123 8.85 -14.28 -9.32
C GLN A 123 10.25 -14.10 -8.72
N TYR A 124 11.26 -14.50 -9.46
CA TYR A 124 12.66 -14.32 -9.06
C TYR A 124 13.00 -12.85 -8.80
N LEU A 125 13.65 -12.59 -7.68
CA LEU A 125 14.16 -11.28 -7.32
C LEU A 125 15.63 -11.14 -7.77
N PRO A 126 15.92 -10.28 -8.77
CA PRO A 126 17.29 -10.11 -9.29
C PRO A 126 18.28 -9.62 -8.23
N GLU A 127 17.80 -9.09 -7.12
CA GLU A 127 18.62 -8.65 -5.99
C GLU A 127 19.26 -9.79 -5.20
N SER A 128 18.86 -11.04 -5.42
CA SER A 128 19.45 -12.22 -4.79
C SER A 128 20.96 -12.32 -5.04
N LYS A 129 21.44 -11.83 -6.19
CA LYS A 129 22.87 -11.70 -6.54
C LYS A 129 23.11 -10.37 -7.23
N ARG A 130 24.15 -9.66 -6.83
CA ARG A 130 24.46 -8.33 -7.37
C ARG A 130 25.95 -8.16 -7.60
N GLY A 131 26.28 -7.26 -8.54
CA GLY A 131 27.63 -6.75 -8.72
C GLY A 131 27.81 -5.42 -7.98
N PHE A 132 29.06 -5.04 -7.73
CA PHE A 132 29.37 -3.77 -7.08
C PHE A 132 28.87 -2.57 -7.88
N PRO A 133 28.38 -1.50 -7.19
CA PRO A 133 27.94 -0.28 -7.82
C PRO A 133 29.11 0.54 -8.34
N LYS A 134 29.58 0.26 -9.55
CA LYS A 134 30.57 1.06 -10.29
C LYS A 134 29.85 2.20 -11.05
N PRO A 135 30.53 3.30 -11.42
CA PRO A 135 29.92 4.40 -12.20
C PRO A 135 29.22 3.93 -13.47
N SER A 136 29.85 3.01 -14.22
CA SER A 136 29.28 2.43 -15.43
C SER A 136 28.01 1.62 -15.15
N THR A 137 28.00 0.81 -14.10
CA THR A 137 26.82 0.02 -13.72
C THR A 137 25.66 0.93 -13.26
N ALA A 138 25.97 2.00 -12.53
CA ALA A 138 24.99 3.01 -12.14
C ALA A 138 24.39 3.72 -13.37
N PHE A 139 25.23 4.11 -14.33
CA PHE A 139 24.79 4.70 -15.59
C PHE A 139 23.87 3.78 -16.39
N TYR A 140 24.25 2.51 -16.57
CA TYR A 140 23.42 1.54 -17.31
C TYR A 140 22.07 1.27 -16.63
N LYS A 141 22.04 1.29 -15.29
CA LYS A 141 20.81 1.13 -14.52
C LYS A 141 19.90 2.37 -14.66
N LEU A 142 20.45 3.57 -14.59
CA LEU A 142 19.70 4.84 -14.70
C LEU A 142 19.16 5.08 -16.11
N SER A 143 19.96 4.77 -17.14
CA SER A 143 19.55 4.90 -18.56
C SER A 143 18.57 3.81 -19.02
N GLY A 144 18.37 2.75 -18.22
CA GLY A 144 17.53 1.62 -18.59
C GLY A 144 18.19 0.61 -19.53
N LEU A 145 19.46 0.79 -19.91
CA LEU A 145 20.21 -0.12 -20.76
C LEU A 145 20.31 -1.52 -20.13
N ASN A 146 20.34 -1.61 -18.82
CA ASN A 146 20.32 -2.89 -18.11
C ASN A 146 19.04 -3.70 -18.34
N LYS A 147 17.91 -3.06 -18.59
CA LYS A 147 16.64 -3.73 -18.91
C LYS A 147 16.59 -4.17 -20.37
N LEU A 148 17.10 -3.31 -21.28
CA LEU A 148 17.16 -3.60 -22.71
C LEU A 148 18.11 -4.77 -23.00
N PHE A 149 19.25 -4.83 -22.30
CA PHE A 149 20.26 -5.86 -22.45
C PHE A 149 20.39 -6.71 -21.16
N SER A 150 19.28 -7.32 -20.75
CA SER A 150 19.14 -8.00 -19.44
C SER A 150 20.14 -9.15 -19.20
N LYS A 151 20.62 -9.81 -20.25
CA LYS A 151 21.60 -10.92 -20.17
C LYS A 151 23.05 -10.46 -20.41
N SER A 152 23.32 -9.16 -20.58
CA SER A 152 24.67 -8.67 -20.85
C SER A 152 25.51 -8.57 -19.58
N ALA A 153 26.68 -9.16 -19.56
CA ALA A 153 27.66 -9.00 -18.47
C ALA A 153 28.08 -7.53 -18.29
N ARG A 154 28.12 -6.73 -19.36
CA ARG A 154 28.49 -5.31 -19.31
C ARG A 154 27.34 -4.43 -18.86
N PHE A 155 26.19 -4.51 -19.54
CA PHE A 155 25.07 -3.58 -19.32
C PHE A 155 24.23 -3.94 -18.11
N ASN A 156 24.15 -5.24 -17.73
CA ASN A 156 23.39 -5.69 -16.56
C ASN A 156 24.30 -6.32 -15.49
N HIS A 157 25.53 -5.82 -15.35
CA HIS A 157 26.46 -6.25 -14.31
C HIS A 157 25.92 -6.04 -12.89
N TYR A 158 25.15 -4.98 -12.66
CA TYR A 158 24.55 -4.69 -11.35
C TYR A 158 23.69 -5.86 -10.81
N TYR A 159 22.96 -6.56 -11.66
CA TYR A 159 22.16 -7.73 -11.28
C TYR A 159 22.78 -9.06 -11.69
N LEU A 160 24.03 -9.02 -12.16
CA LEU A 160 24.74 -10.21 -12.69
C LEU A 160 23.84 -11.01 -13.65
N GLY A 161 23.14 -10.31 -14.56
CA GLY A 161 22.11 -10.88 -15.41
C GLY A 161 22.61 -11.92 -16.43
N HIS A 162 23.93 -12.03 -16.61
CA HIS A 162 24.58 -13.06 -17.41
C HIS A 162 24.76 -14.38 -16.68
N LEU A 163 24.62 -14.38 -15.35
CA LEU A 163 24.74 -15.56 -14.51
C LEU A 163 23.38 -16.25 -14.32
N SER A 164 23.33 -17.56 -14.32
CA SER A 164 22.11 -18.33 -14.08
C SER A 164 21.50 -18.05 -12.71
N GLU A 165 20.18 -18.01 -12.61
CA GLU A 165 19.48 -17.93 -11.35
C GLU A 165 19.32 -19.27 -10.64
N ASN A 166 19.68 -20.38 -11.31
CA ASN A 166 19.48 -21.75 -10.85
C ASN A 166 20.81 -22.52 -10.67
N GLN A 167 21.91 -21.80 -10.46
CA GLN A 167 23.22 -22.40 -10.21
C GLN A 167 23.89 -21.73 -9.03
N ILE A 168 24.53 -22.53 -8.17
CA ILE A 168 25.37 -22.04 -7.09
C ILE A 168 26.62 -21.43 -7.73
N GLN A 169 26.98 -20.21 -7.34
CA GLN A 169 28.08 -19.48 -7.96
C GLN A 169 28.57 -18.32 -7.09
N GLU A 170 29.75 -17.79 -7.39
CA GLU A 170 30.24 -16.59 -6.74
C GLU A 170 29.40 -15.35 -7.13
N ALA A 171 29.12 -14.48 -6.17
CA ALA A 171 28.50 -13.18 -6.37
C ALA A 171 29.38 -12.09 -5.74
N GLU A 172 29.37 -10.89 -6.33
CA GLU A 172 30.13 -9.78 -5.73
C GLU A 172 29.46 -9.26 -4.46
N VAL A 173 28.13 -9.19 -4.46
CA VAL A 173 27.35 -8.60 -3.36
C VAL A 173 26.19 -9.51 -3.00
N LEU A 174 26.10 -9.86 -1.73
CA LEU A 174 25.00 -10.60 -1.12
C LEU A 174 23.85 -9.62 -0.76
N ALA A 175 22.64 -10.15 -0.66
CA ALA A 175 21.49 -9.36 -0.23
C ALA A 175 21.34 -9.40 1.30
N GLY A 176 21.24 -8.26 1.94
CA GLY A 176 21.01 -8.14 3.39
C GLY A 176 19.68 -8.73 3.87
N ALA A 177 18.80 -9.17 2.95
CA ALA A 177 17.55 -9.83 3.30
C ALA A 177 17.73 -11.29 3.76
N TYR A 178 18.76 -11.95 3.29
CA TYR A 178 19.27 -13.24 3.76
C TYR A 178 20.79 -13.26 3.52
N MET A 179 21.56 -13.09 4.57
CA MET A 179 23.02 -13.08 4.49
C MET A 179 23.58 -13.97 5.60
N LEU A 180 23.96 -15.20 5.24
CA LEU A 180 24.60 -16.17 6.13
C LEU A 180 26.09 -15.91 6.13
N LEU A 181 26.65 -15.65 7.30
CA LEU A 181 28.02 -15.18 7.50
C LEU A 181 28.78 -16.17 8.44
N ARG A 182 29.98 -16.52 8.09
CA ARG A 182 30.88 -17.23 8.99
C ARG A 182 31.38 -16.28 10.09
N LYS A 183 31.24 -16.64 11.34
CA LYS A 183 31.63 -15.77 12.47
C LYS A 183 33.13 -15.43 12.42
N GLU A 184 33.97 -16.39 12.12
CA GLU A 184 35.41 -16.17 11.94
C GLU A 184 35.75 -15.11 10.88
N THR A 185 34.95 -15.07 9.79
CA THR A 185 35.05 -14.00 8.78
C THR A 185 34.72 -12.63 9.39
N LEU A 186 33.62 -12.52 10.16
CA LEU A 186 33.27 -11.27 10.84
C LEU A 186 34.29 -10.83 11.87
N ASP A 187 34.87 -11.76 12.62
CA ASP A 187 35.93 -11.49 13.60
C ASP A 187 37.16 -10.90 12.92
N LYS A 188 37.47 -11.34 11.70
CA LYS A 188 38.63 -10.87 10.91
C LYS A 188 38.36 -9.51 10.23
N ILE A 189 37.17 -9.31 9.64
CA ILE A 189 36.89 -8.11 8.81
C ILE A 189 36.10 -7.04 9.53
N GLY A 190 35.58 -7.33 10.73
CA GLY A 190 34.69 -6.47 11.51
C GLY A 190 33.21 -6.61 11.12
N LEU A 191 32.35 -6.08 11.99
CA LEU A 191 30.89 -6.13 11.85
C LEU A 191 30.39 -5.16 10.77
N LEU A 192 29.05 -4.96 10.68
CA LEU A 192 28.48 -3.96 9.78
C LEU A 192 28.97 -2.54 10.18
N ASP A 193 29.18 -1.69 9.20
CA ASP A 193 29.60 -0.31 9.44
C ASP A 193 28.39 0.56 9.82
N ASP A 194 28.38 1.10 11.06
CA ASP A 194 27.30 1.88 11.62
C ASP A 194 27.09 3.24 10.93
N THR A 195 28.02 3.66 10.05
CA THR A 195 27.83 4.88 9.22
C THR A 195 26.73 4.67 8.17
N PHE A 196 26.39 3.42 7.82
CA PHE A 196 25.23 3.09 6.99
C PHE A 196 24.00 2.96 7.87
N PHE A 197 23.18 3.99 7.89
CA PHE A 197 21.93 3.95 8.64
C PHE A 197 20.95 2.90 8.06
N MET A 198 20.87 2.81 6.74
CA MET A 198 20.07 1.85 6.01
C MET A 198 20.50 1.82 4.54
N TYR A 199 20.63 0.64 3.95
CA TYR A 199 21.19 0.37 2.62
C TYR A 199 22.71 0.59 2.53
N GLY A 200 23.36 -0.22 1.73
CA GLY A 200 24.78 -0.15 1.46
C GLY A 200 25.68 -0.88 2.46
N GLU A 201 25.14 -1.20 3.65
CA GLU A 201 25.83 -2.03 4.64
C GLU A 201 26.13 -3.44 4.10
N ASP A 202 25.22 -4.00 3.32
CA ASP A 202 25.36 -5.29 2.65
C ASP A 202 26.43 -5.26 1.53
N ILE A 203 26.50 -4.15 0.81
CA ILE A 203 27.52 -3.90 -0.22
C ILE A 203 28.89 -3.75 0.43
N ASP A 204 28.98 -2.95 1.50
CA ASP A 204 30.22 -2.71 2.25
C ASP A 204 30.75 -4.00 2.87
N LEU A 205 29.88 -4.76 3.53
CA LEU A 205 30.28 -6.03 4.15
C LEU A 205 30.73 -7.04 3.09
N SER A 206 29.98 -7.16 1.98
CA SER A 206 30.35 -8.05 0.87
C SER A 206 31.69 -7.67 0.25
N TRP A 207 32.00 -6.37 0.15
CA TRP A 207 33.29 -5.89 -0.29
C TRP A 207 34.41 -6.30 0.68
N ARG A 208 34.22 -6.09 1.99
CA ARG A 208 35.23 -6.46 3.00
C ARG A 208 35.45 -7.96 3.12
N ILE A 209 34.43 -8.81 2.89
CA ILE A 209 34.56 -10.26 2.81
C ILE A 209 35.58 -10.64 1.71
N ILE A 210 35.40 -10.08 0.50
CA ILE A 210 36.31 -10.35 -0.64
C ILE A 210 37.72 -9.81 -0.35
N GLN A 211 37.84 -8.60 0.19
CA GLN A 211 39.12 -8.02 0.57
C GLN A 211 39.83 -8.82 1.69
N GLY A 212 39.06 -9.48 2.55
CA GLY A 212 39.54 -10.38 3.58
C GLY A 212 40.07 -11.74 3.04
N GLY A 213 39.94 -11.97 1.71
CA GLY A 213 40.40 -13.21 1.05
C GLY A 213 39.34 -14.32 1.01
N TYR A 214 38.10 -14.02 1.37
CA TYR A 214 36.97 -14.96 1.31
C TYR A 214 36.09 -14.71 0.06
N LYS A 215 35.19 -15.68 -0.21
CA LYS A 215 34.23 -15.60 -1.31
C LYS A 215 32.82 -15.31 -0.80
N ASN A 216 32.05 -14.57 -1.58
CA ASN A 216 30.61 -14.43 -1.44
C ASN A 216 29.93 -15.42 -2.38
N ILE A 217 29.03 -16.25 -1.86
CA ILE A 217 28.36 -17.31 -2.62
C ILE A 217 26.86 -16.95 -2.80
N TYR A 218 26.37 -17.11 -4.00
CA TYR A 218 24.95 -17.18 -4.30
C TYR A 218 24.50 -18.64 -4.33
N PHE A 219 23.61 -19.01 -3.42
CA PHE A 219 23.04 -20.34 -3.29
C PHE A 219 21.66 -20.37 -3.94
N SER A 220 21.49 -21.19 -4.98
CA SER A 220 20.30 -21.20 -5.82
C SER A 220 19.21 -22.15 -5.36
N GLU A 221 19.54 -23.08 -4.48
CA GLU A 221 18.64 -24.09 -3.95
C GLU A 221 17.85 -23.55 -2.76
N ASN A 222 16.71 -24.18 -2.44
CA ASN A 222 15.85 -23.83 -1.32
C ASN A 222 15.49 -22.33 -1.24
N PRO A 223 14.86 -21.78 -2.27
CA PRO A 223 14.55 -20.36 -2.33
C PRO A 223 13.64 -19.92 -1.17
N ILE A 224 13.78 -18.67 -0.76
CA ILE A 224 12.91 -18.04 0.22
C ILE A 224 11.95 -17.04 -0.44
N ILE A 225 10.83 -16.70 0.22
CA ILE A 225 9.98 -15.58 -0.17
C ILE A 225 10.47 -14.33 0.53
N HIS A 226 10.58 -13.21 -0.20
CA HIS A 226 10.88 -11.91 0.35
C HIS A 226 9.88 -10.88 -0.19
N TYR A 227 9.00 -10.38 0.68
CA TYR A 227 7.93 -9.43 0.32
C TYR A 227 8.42 -8.01 0.05
N LYS A 228 9.66 -7.79 0.03
CA LYS A 228 10.44 -6.58 -0.31
C LYS A 228 9.76 -5.23 -0.13
N GLY A 229 10.31 -4.42 0.76
CA GLY A 229 9.98 -3.00 0.86
C GLY A 229 8.79 -2.67 1.74
N GLU A 230 8.27 -3.60 2.53
CA GLU A 230 7.14 -3.33 3.43
C GLU A 230 7.48 -2.30 4.50
N SER A 231 8.68 -2.37 5.08
CA SER A 231 9.19 -1.40 6.05
C SER A 231 9.40 0.01 5.46
N THR A 232 9.55 0.12 4.13
CA THR A 232 9.94 1.37 3.45
C THR A 232 8.82 2.04 2.65
N LYS A 233 7.68 1.39 2.46
CA LYS A 233 6.53 1.91 1.68
C LYS A 233 6.02 3.29 2.13
N LYS A 234 6.22 3.66 3.39
CA LYS A 234 5.74 4.94 3.94
C LYS A 234 6.64 6.14 3.64
N ALA A 235 7.77 5.96 2.92
CA ALA A 235 8.79 7.01 2.80
C ALA A 235 9.43 7.12 1.40
N THR A 236 8.66 7.26 0.35
CA THR A 236 9.15 7.26 -1.05
C THR A 236 10.29 8.26 -1.31
N PHE A 237 10.24 9.48 -0.77
CA PHE A 237 11.31 10.47 -0.91
C PHE A 237 12.52 10.16 -0.02
N ASN A 238 12.28 9.78 1.24
CA ASN A 238 13.32 9.41 2.19
C ASN A 238 14.07 8.15 1.77
N TYR A 239 13.40 7.17 1.16
CA TYR A 239 14.02 5.98 0.59
C TYR A 239 15.10 6.33 -0.44
N VAL A 240 14.73 7.16 -1.42
CA VAL A 240 15.65 7.58 -2.49
C VAL A 240 16.85 8.30 -1.89
N LYS A 241 16.63 9.23 -0.96
CA LYS A 241 17.68 9.96 -0.27
C LYS A 241 18.63 9.03 0.49
N LEU A 242 18.11 8.10 1.31
CA LEU A 242 18.91 7.15 2.10
C LEU A 242 19.74 6.24 1.21
N PHE A 243 19.12 5.67 0.15
CA PHE A 243 19.82 4.79 -0.79
C PHE A 243 21.01 5.50 -1.46
N TYR A 244 20.83 6.73 -1.90
CA TYR A 244 21.91 7.46 -2.54
C TYR A 244 22.97 7.95 -1.56
N GLN A 245 22.57 8.34 -0.34
CA GLN A 245 23.52 8.64 0.73
C GLN A 245 24.42 7.44 1.02
N ALA A 246 23.84 6.25 1.10
CA ALA A 246 24.59 5.01 1.27
C ALA A 246 25.59 4.78 0.11
N MET A 247 25.18 5.03 -1.14
CA MET A 247 26.09 4.92 -2.29
C MET A 247 27.24 5.93 -2.24
N ILE A 248 26.98 7.15 -1.75
CA ILE A 248 28.03 8.17 -1.56
C ILE A 248 29.00 7.76 -0.44
N ILE A 249 28.49 7.21 0.67
CA ILE A 249 29.33 6.68 1.76
C ILE A 249 30.23 5.57 1.24
N PHE A 250 29.65 4.59 0.53
CA PHE A 250 30.39 3.50 -0.09
C PHE A 250 31.47 4.00 -1.04
N ALA A 251 31.12 4.94 -1.93
CA ALA A 251 32.07 5.50 -2.90
C ALA A 251 33.23 6.25 -2.21
N LYS A 252 32.95 7.03 -1.16
CA LYS A 252 34.00 7.74 -0.38
C LYS A 252 34.92 6.77 0.34
N LYS A 253 34.39 5.65 0.84
CA LYS A 253 35.14 4.67 1.62
C LYS A 253 36.05 3.82 0.75
N HIS A 254 35.57 3.36 -0.41
CA HIS A 254 36.22 2.33 -1.21
C HIS A 254 36.86 2.84 -2.50
N PHE A 255 36.48 4.01 -3.01
CA PHE A 255 37.09 4.59 -4.20
C PHE A 255 37.98 5.79 -3.86
N LYS A 256 39.20 5.85 -4.43
CA LYS A 256 40.18 6.93 -4.16
C LYS A 256 40.35 7.84 -5.39
N GLY A 257 40.77 9.11 -5.13
CA GLY A 257 41.16 10.08 -6.16
C GLY A 257 40.03 10.78 -6.89
N ALA A 258 40.34 11.42 -8.03
CA ALA A 258 39.41 12.19 -8.86
C ALA A 258 38.22 11.40 -9.36
N PHE A 259 38.36 10.09 -9.48
CA PHE A 259 37.31 9.16 -9.86
C PHE A 259 36.17 9.12 -8.85
N SER A 260 36.48 9.17 -7.55
CA SER A 260 35.48 9.23 -6.49
C SER A 260 34.68 10.53 -6.53
N ALA A 261 35.35 11.68 -6.72
CA ALA A 261 34.68 12.98 -6.78
C ALA A 261 33.73 13.08 -7.99
N SER A 262 34.19 12.66 -9.17
CA SER A 262 33.34 12.64 -10.38
C SER A 262 32.14 11.71 -10.23
N PHE A 263 32.30 10.56 -9.59
CA PHE A 263 31.21 9.63 -9.34
C PHE A 263 30.18 10.18 -8.35
N ILE A 264 30.65 10.82 -7.28
CA ILE A 264 29.75 11.46 -6.30
C ILE A 264 28.95 12.59 -6.95
N LEU A 265 29.59 13.43 -7.77
CA LEU A 265 28.91 14.49 -8.51
C LEU A 265 27.84 13.91 -9.48
N PHE A 266 28.20 12.84 -10.20
CA PHE A 266 27.27 12.13 -11.07
C PHE A 266 26.08 11.55 -10.30
N LEU A 267 26.31 10.92 -9.15
CA LEU A 267 25.24 10.40 -8.27
C LEU A 267 24.33 11.51 -7.78
N GLN A 268 24.89 12.65 -7.34
CA GLN A 268 24.09 13.80 -6.88
C GLN A 268 23.21 14.35 -7.99
N LEU A 269 23.76 14.55 -9.20
CA LEU A 269 23.00 14.99 -10.37
C LEU A 269 21.88 14.01 -10.72
N ALA A 270 22.20 12.71 -10.71
CA ALA A 270 21.23 11.65 -10.99
C ALA A 270 20.08 11.59 -9.95
N ILE A 271 20.38 11.89 -8.69
CA ILE A 271 19.37 12.00 -7.61
C ILE A 271 18.39 13.12 -7.91
N TYR A 272 18.89 14.34 -8.18
CA TYR A 272 18.03 15.48 -8.44
C TYR A 272 17.20 15.29 -9.71
N LEU A 273 17.81 14.79 -10.78
CA LEU A 273 17.11 14.50 -12.03
C LEU A 273 16.00 13.45 -11.82
N ARG A 274 16.31 12.34 -11.12
CA ARG A 274 15.34 11.31 -10.82
C ARG A 274 14.22 11.80 -9.89
N ALA A 275 14.55 12.59 -8.86
CA ALA A 275 13.56 13.19 -7.96
C ALA A 275 12.62 14.12 -8.75
N MET A 276 13.15 14.97 -9.61
CA MET A 276 12.40 15.85 -10.49
C MET A 276 11.49 15.06 -11.44
N LEU A 277 12.04 14.08 -12.18
CA LEU A 277 11.27 13.23 -13.08
C LEU A 277 10.18 12.43 -12.33
N SER A 278 10.49 11.91 -11.14
CA SER A 278 9.52 11.20 -10.31
C SER A 278 8.39 12.12 -9.86
N LEU A 279 8.70 13.36 -9.46
CA LEU A 279 7.72 14.37 -9.08
C LEU A 279 6.82 14.72 -10.27
N PHE A 280 7.38 15.02 -11.41
CA PHE A 280 6.62 15.31 -12.64
C PHE A 280 5.76 14.12 -13.07
N SER A 281 6.30 12.90 -13.03
CA SER A 281 5.57 11.68 -13.34
C SER A 281 4.40 11.45 -12.38
N GLN A 282 4.60 11.65 -11.06
CA GLN A 282 3.54 11.50 -10.06
C GLN A 282 2.46 12.57 -10.21
N ILE A 283 2.85 13.83 -10.43
CA ILE A 283 1.90 14.92 -10.67
C ILE A 283 1.16 14.65 -11.98
N GLY A 284 1.88 14.33 -13.05
CA GLY A 284 1.32 14.01 -14.36
C GLY A 284 0.33 12.84 -14.28
N ALA A 285 0.71 11.74 -13.63
CA ALA A 285 -0.17 10.57 -13.46
C ALA A 285 -1.45 10.88 -12.66
N LYS A 286 -1.37 11.82 -11.70
CA LYS A 286 -2.54 12.26 -10.93
C LYS A 286 -3.41 13.24 -11.73
N LEU A 287 -2.81 14.17 -12.45
CA LEU A 287 -3.54 15.24 -13.15
C LEU A 287 -4.00 14.82 -14.55
N SER A 288 -3.28 13.94 -15.25
CA SER A 288 -3.60 13.56 -16.62
C SER A 288 -5.03 13.08 -16.84
N PRO A 289 -5.66 12.25 -15.95
CA PRO A 289 -7.05 11.84 -16.17
C PRO A 289 -8.03 13.02 -16.09
N PHE A 290 -7.78 13.99 -15.20
CA PHE A 290 -8.61 15.19 -15.07
C PHE A 290 -8.47 16.09 -16.28
N LEU A 291 -7.24 16.35 -16.71
CA LEU A 291 -6.96 17.21 -17.87
C LEU A 291 -7.50 16.58 -19.16
N PHE A 292 -7.39 15.26 -19.28
CA PHE A 292 -7.90 14.54 -20.44
C PHE A 292 -9.43 14.55 -20.49
N ASP A 293 -10.11 14.31 -19.37
CA ASP A 293 -11.56 14.44 -19.29
C ASP A 293 -12.03 15.89 -19.52
N ALA A 294 -11.29 16.89 -19.02
CA ALA A 294 -11.62 18.28 -19.27
C ALA A 294 -11.52 18.61 -20.77
N LEU A 295 -10.44 18.17 -21.42
CA LEU A 295 -10.26 18.34 -22.87
C LEU A 295 -11.36 17.63 -23.66
N LEU A 296 -11.67 16.38 -23.33
CA LEU A 296 -12.75 15.63 -23.95
C LEU A 296 -14.12 16.29 -23.72
N SER A 297 -14.32 16.89 -22.52
CA SER A 297 -15.57 17.62 -22.25
C SER A 297 -15.72 18.84 -23.11
N VAL A 298 -14.66 19.65 -23.27
CA VAL A 298 -14.66 20.82 -24.14
C VAL A 298 -14.92 20.42 -25.58
N THR A 299 -14.18 19.45 -26.10
CA THR A 299 -14.33 18.95 -27.48
C THR A 299 -15.70 18.30 -27.70
N GLY A 300 -16.21 17.55 -26.74
CA GLY A 300 -17.52 16.91 -26.81
C GLY A 300 -18.66 17.92 -26.87
N VAL A 301 -18.61 18.98 -26.04
CA VAL A 301 -19.64 20.06 -26.12
C VAL A 301 -19.48 20.89 -27.37
N TRP A 302 -18.26 21.18 -27.81
CA TRP A 302 -18.02 21.85 -29.08
C TRP A 302 -18.54 21.01 -30.26
N SER A 303 -18.32 19.70 -30.27
CA SER A 303 -18.91 18.81 -31.28
C SER A 303 -20.43 18.76 -31.21
N ALA A 304 -21.02 18.77 -29.99
CA ALA A 304 -22.47 18.87 -29.81
C ALA A 304 -23.03 20.18 -30.38
N GLN A 305 -22.34 21.29 -30.17
CA GLN A 305 -22.68 22.59 -30.75
C GLN A 305 -22.63 22.54 -32.27
N TRP A 306 -21.55 21.98 -32.83
CA TRP A 306 -21.37 21.84 -34.26
C TRP A 306 -22.46 20.99 -34.91
N LEU A 307 -22.78 19.83 -34.33
CA LEU A 307 -23.87 18.95 -34.76
C LEU A 307 -25.24 19.63 -34.69
N TRP A 308 -25.47 20.41 -33.63
CA TRP A 308 -26.74 21.13 -33.44
C TRP A 308 -26.94 22.21 -34.49
N LEU A 309 -25.90 22.99 -34.80
CA LEU A 309 -25.93 24.05 -35.84
C LEU A 309 -26.20 23.47 -37.22
N HIS A 310 -25.51 22.37 -37.61
CA HIS A 310 -25.67 21.81 -38.95
C HIS A 310 -26.96 21.03 -39.17
N ARG A 311 -27.69 20.66 -38.07
CA ARG A 311 -28.99 20.03 -38.17
C ARG A 311 -30.15 21.03 -38.36
N SER A 312 -29.98 22.25 -37.93
CA SER A 312 -31.00 23.28 -37.93
C SER A 312 -30.64 24.33 -38.95
N ALA A 313 -31.22 24.24 -40.17
CA ALA A 313 -30.93 25.14 -41.28
C ALA A 313 -31.24 26.63 -41.02
N ASP A 314 -32.03 26.89 -39.97
CA ASP A 314 -32.51 28.26 -39.65
C ASP A 314 -31.64 28.99 -38.61
N ILE A 315 -30.54 28.37 -38.13
CA ILE A 315 -29.68 28.98 -37.09
C ILE A 315 -28.46 29.61 -37.79
N PRO A 316 -28.24 30.95 -37.66
CA PRO A 316 -27.08 31.61 -38.22
C PRO A 316 -25.77 31.01 -37.66
N GLU A 317 -24.72 30.87 -38.49
CA GLU A 317 -23.42 30.36 -38.07
C GLU A 317 -22.80 31.11 -36.89
N HIS A 318 -23.14 32.41 -36.73
CA HIS A 318 -22.63 33.27 -35.67
C HIS A 318 -23.59 33.38 -34.46
N TYR A 319 -24.53 32.43 -34.28
CA TYR A 319 -25.51 32.46 -33.21
C TYR A 319 -24.89 32.37 -31.78
N TYR A 320 -23.74 31.67 -31.68
CA TYR A 320 -23.01 31.54 -30.44
C TYR A 320 -21.88 32.57 -30.35
N PRO A 321 -21.94 33.52 -29.38
CA PRO A 321 -20.88 34.53 -29.21
C PRO A 321 -19.60 33.89 -28.68
N SER A 322 -18.47 34.56 -28.89
CA SER A 322 -17.15 34.13 -28.39
C SER A 322 -17.15 33.84 -26.86
N THR A 323 -17.95 34.60 -26.11
CA THR A 323 -18.17 34.38 -24.66
C THR A 323 -18.63 32.95 -24.36
N TYR A 324 -19.49 32.36 -25.18
CA TYR A 324 -19.93 30.99 -25.01
C TYR A 324 -18.75 30.01 -25.12
N THR A 325 -17.95 30.14 -26.15
CA THR A 325 -16.83 29.23 -26.42
C THR A 325 -15.74 29.37 -25.36
N TYR A 326 -15.40 30.61 -24.95
CA TYR A 326 -14.27 30.82 -24.05
C TYR A 326 -14.62 30.74 -22.56
N PHE A 327 -15.87 30.90 -22.16
CA PHE A 327 -16.29 30.88 -20.75
C PHE A 327 -17.27 29.76 -20.44
N VAL A 328 -18.35 29.61 -21.22
CA VAL A 328 -19.42 28.66 -20.88
C VAL A 328 -18.98 27.22 -21.08
N LEU A 329 -18.29 26.88 -22.18
CA LEU A 329 -17.78 25.54 -22.43
C LEU A 329 -16.77 25.09 -21.36
N PRO A 330 -15.75 25.86 -20.98
CA PRO A 330 -14.84 25.50 -19.89
C PRO A 330 -15.55 25.33 -18.54
N ILE A 331 -16.58 26.14 -18.23
CA ILE A 331 -17.36 25.98 -17.01
C ILE A 331 -18.13 24.66 -17.00
N TYR A 332 -18.75 24.27 -18.13
CA TYR A 332 -19.43 22.99 -18.23
C TYR A 332 -18.45 21.83 -18.05
N ALA A 333 -17.29 21.89 -18.71
CA ALA A 333 -16.21 20.90 -18.53
C ALA A 333 -15.76 20.81 -17.08
N LEU A 334 -15.56 21.94 -16.41
CA LEU A 334 -15.17 22.00 -15.01
C LEU A 334 -16.23 21.34 -14.11
N VAL A 335 -17.53 21.65 -14.31
CA VAL A 335 -18.63 21.06 -13.51
C VAL A 335 -18.67 19.54 -13.68
N TRP A 336 -18.52 19.00 -14.89
CA TRP A 336 -18.48 17.55 -15.09
C TRP A 336 -17.25 16.93 -14.45
N VAL A 337 -16.07 17.47 -14.63
CA VAL A 337 -14.83 16.92 -14.03
C VAL A 337 -14.91 16.96 -12.49
N VAL A 338 -15.38 18.05 -11.90
CA VAL A 338 -15.59 18.17 -10.45
C VAL A 338 -16.64 17.17 -9.98
N SER A 339 -17.75 17.01 -10.70
CA SER A 339 -18.76 16.02 -10.37
C SER A 339 -18.23 14.60 -10.44
N LEU A 340 -17.46 14.26 -11.48
CA LEU A 340 -16.78 12.96 -11.61
C LEU A 340 -15.82 12.72 -10.44
N TYR A 341 -15.06 13.74 -10.03
CA TYR A 341 -14.15 13.65 -8.89
C TYR A 341 -14.89 13.31 -7.60
N PHE A 342 -15.96 14.03 -7.26
CA PHE A 342 -16.72 13.77 -6.05
C PHE A 342 -17.51 12.47 -6.08
N ASN A 343 -17.78 11.90 -7.26
CA ASN A 343 -18.40 10.58 -7.40
C ASN A 343 -17.41 9.41 -7.47
N GLY A 344 -16.09 9.65 -7.38
CA GLY A 344 -15.08 8.58 -7.30
C GLY A 344 -14.61 8.03 -8.63
N ALA A 345 -14.86 8.73 -9.75
CA ALA A 345 -14.47 8.29 -11.09
C ALA A 345 -12.94 8.28 -11.32
N TYR A 346 -12.16 8.86 -10.40
CA TYR A 346 -10.69 8.90 -10.42
C TYR A 346 -10.04 8.13 -9.26
N ASP A 347 -10.85 7.44 -8.46
CA ASP A 347 -10.34 6.68 -7.31
C ASP A 347 -9.77 5.32 -7.75
N LYS A 348 -8.84 4.77 -6.97
CA LYS A 348 -8.21 3.47 -7.27
C LYS A 348 -9.21 2.31 -7.35
N GLN A 349 -10.31 2.39 -6.61
CA GLN A 349 -11.42 1.42 -6.68
C GLN A 349 -12.49 1.90 -7.66
N PHE A 350 -12.10 2.08 -8.93
CA PHE A 350 -12.99 2.52 -9.99
C PHE A 350 -14.14 1.53 -10.21
N LYS A 351 -15.36 2.08 -10.41
CA LYS A 351 -16.52 1.34 -10.87
C LYS A 351 -17.24 2.15 -11.92
N TRP A 352 -17.73 1.52 -12.99
CA TRP A 352 -18.41 2.19 -14.08
C TRP A 352 -19.62 3.02 -13.62
N ARG A 353 -20.32 2.57 -12.58
CA ARG A 353 -21.41 3.32 -11.96
C ARG A 353 -20.99 4.69 -11.41
N TYR A 354 -19.72 4.88 -11.03
CA TYR A 354 -19.23 6.17 -10.55
C TYR A 354 -19.08 7.18 -11.68
N LEU A 355 -18.67 6.71 -12.86
CA LEU A 355 -18.62 7.53 -14.07
C LEU A 355 -20.02 8.00 -14.45
N GLY A 356 -21.01 7.09 -14.55
CA GLY A 356 -22.38 7.41 -14.91
C GLY A 356 -23.05 8.37 -13.91
N ARG A 357 -22.89 8.13 -12.61
CA ARG A 357 -23.42 9.02 -11.57
C ARG A 357 -22.79 10.40 -11.61
N GLY A 358 -21.46 10.49 -11.80
CA GLY A 358 -20.74 11.75 -11.89
C GLY A 358 -21.20 12.58 -13.08
N LEU A 359 -21.34 11.95 -14.25
CA LEU A 359 -21.82 12.62 -15.45
C LEU A 359 -23.27 13.10 -15.30
N LEU A 360 -24.15 12.24 -14.79
CA LEU A 360 -25.56 12.59 -14.56
C LEU A 360 -25.69 13.75 -13.56
N LEU A 361 -25.00 13.69 -12.42
CA LEU A 361 -25.05 14.76 -11.42
C LEU A 361 -24.51 16.07 -11.97
N GLY A 362 -23.39 16.04 -12.72
CA GLY A 362 -22.83 17.22 -13.37
C GLY A 362 -23.83 17.84 -14.36
N THR A 363 -24.50 17.00 -15.16
CA THR A 363 -25.52 17.43 -16.11
C THR A 363 -26.72 18.06 -15.40
N VAL A 364 -27.20 17.47 -14.29
CA VAL A 364 -28.27 18.04 -13.47
C VAL A 364 -27.88 19.41 -12.89
N ILE A 365 -26.64 19.52 -12.36
CA ILE A 365 -26.13 20.80 -11.84
C ILE A 365 -26.10 21.87 -12.94
N ILE A 366 -25.53 21.53 -14.11
CA ILE A 366 -25.50 22.46 -15.25
C ILE A 366 -26.90 22.89 -15.66
N SER A 367 -27.83 21.91 -15.76
CA SER A 367 -29.23 22.20 -16.15
C SER A 367 -29.96 23.05 -15.12
N ALA A 368 -29.73 22.81 -13.83
CA ALA A 368 -30.30 23.62 -12.75
C ALA A 368 -29.77 25.05 -12.79
N VAL A 369 -28.44 25.23 -12.90
CA VAL A 369 -27.82 26.57 -13.02
C VAL A 369 -28.36 27.29 -14.27
N TYR A 370 -28.39 26.57 -15.40
CA TYR A 370 -28.92 27.09 -16.67
C TYR A 370 -30.33 27.63 -16.54
N ALA A 371 -31.20 26.98 -15.75
CA ALA A 371 -32.60 27.41 -15.57
C ALA A 371 -32.74 28.77 -14.83
N PHE A 372 -31.74 29.16 -14.02
CA PHE A 372 -31.71 30.42 -13.28
C PHE A 372 -30.90 31.53 -13.97
N LEU A 373 -30.21 31.23 -15.09
CA LEU A 373 -29.46 32.23 -15.82
C LEU A 373 -30.42 33.23 -16.55
N PRO A 374 -29.99 34.48 -16.77
CA PRO A 374 -30.68 35.41 -17.68
C PRO A 374 -30.82 34.81 -19.09
N LYS A 375 -31.86 35.19 -19.81
CA LYS A 375 -32.16 34.65 -21.16
C LYS A 375 -31.01 34.82 -22.15
N GLU A 376 -30.23 35.87 -22.00
CA GLU A 376 -29.04 36.17 -22.81
C GLU A 376 -27.93 35.15 -22.67
N LEU A 377 -27.89 34.41 -21.52
CA LEU A 377 -26.92 33.36 -21.23
C LEU A 377 -27.52 31.95 -21.37
N GLN A 378 -28.81 31.83 -21.73
CA GLN A 378 -29.45 30.53 -21.97
C GLN A 378 -29.32 30.12 -23.45
N PHE A 379 -28.16 29.63 -23.86
CA PHE A 379 -27.85 29.33 -25.27
C PHE A 379 -28.63 28.14 -25.84
N SER A 380 -28.52 26.93 -25.27
CA SER A 380 -29.27 25.76 -25.73
C SER A 380 -29.27 24.60 -24.72
N ARG A 381 -30.48 24.09 -24.43
CA ARG A 381 -30.64 22.87 -23.57
C ARG A 381 -30.20 21.61 -24.31
N ALA A 382 -30.40 21.58 -25.63
CA ALA A 382 -30.02 20.43 -26.47
C ALA A 382 -28.51 20.19 -26.43
N ILE A 383 -27.70 21.27 -26.43
CA ILE A 383 -26.24 21.15 -26.38
C ILE A 383 -25.77 20.55 -25.04
N ILE A 384 -26.45 20.87 -23.94
CA ILE A 384 -26.13 20.29 -22.61
C ILE A 384 -26.35 18.77 -22.65
N LEU A 385 -27.48 18.30 -23.19
CA LEU A 385 -27.82 16.88 -23.26
C LEU A 385 -26.98 16.13 -24.28
N LEU A 386 -26.77 16.67 -25.47
CA LEU A 386 -25.91 16.11 -26.50
C LEU A 386 -24.45 16.06 -26.03
N GLY A 387 -23.98 17.15 -25.42
CA GLY A 387 -22.62 17.23 -24.84
C GLY A 387 -22.42 16.19 -23.73
N ALA A 388 -23.38 16.01 -22.84
CA ALA A 388 -23.33 14.98 -21.80
C ALA A 388 -23.27 13.59 -22.42
N SER A 389 -24.06 13.30 -23.47
CA SER A 389 -24.07 12.01 -24.15
C SER A 389 -22.73 11.70 -24.84
N LEU A 390 -22.19 12.68 -25.59
CA LEU A 390 -20.90 12.55 -26.27
C LEU A 390 -19.76 12.39 -25.24
N ASN A 391 -19.77 13.18 -24.14
CA ASN A 391 -18.80 13.04 -23.07
C ASN A 391 -18.88 11.64 -22.42
N GLY A 392 -20.08 11.11 -22.23
CA GLY A 392 -20.27 9.77 -21.70
C GLY A 392 -19.61 8.71 -22.56
N LEU A 393 -19.80 8.78 -23.89
CA LEU A 393 -19.18 7.88 -24.84
C LEU A 393 -17.64 8.04 -24.87
N CYS A 394 -17.14 9.28 -24.90
CA CYS A 394 -15.72 9.58 -24.88
C CYS A 394 -15.05 9.08 -23.58
N PHE A 395 -15.63 9.37 -22.43
CA PHE A 395 -15.10 8.97 -21.12
C PHE A 395 -15.10 7.44 -20.97
N TRP A 396 -16.13 6.77 -21.45
CA TRP A 396 -16.19 5.30 -21.47
C TRP A 396 -15.13 4.73 -22.43
N GLY A 397 -15.06 5.23 -23.65
CA GLY A 397 -14.17 4.73 -24.70
C GLY A 397 -12.69 4.83 -24.33
N TRP A 398 -12.23 6.01 -23.89
CA TRP A 398 -10.82 6.18 -23.55
C TRP A 398 -10.41 5.37 -22.33
N ARG A 399 -11.28 5.22 -21.32
CA ARG A 399 -10.99 4.37 -20.16
C ARG A 399 -10.89 2.89 -20.53
N ARG A 400 -11.76 2.42 -21.44
CA ARG A 400 -11.65 1.06 -22.00
C ARG A 400 -10.32 0.87 -22.75
N LEU A 401 -9.94 1.86 -23.56
CA LEU A 401 -8.67 1.84 -24.27
C LEU A 401 -7.49 1.84 -23.30
N ALA A 402 -7.51 2.70 -22.27
CA ALA A 402 -6.48 2.77 -21.25
C ALA A 402 -6.29 1.43 -20.51
N VAL A 403 -7.38 0.74 -20.16
CA VAL A 403 -7.33 -0.60 -19.54
C VAL A 403 -6.77 -1.64 -20.51
N ARG A 404 -7.10 -1.56 -21.81
CA ARG A 404 -6.58 -2.50 -22.82
C ARG A 404 -5.09 -2.31 -23.07
N MET A 405 -4.60 -1.07 -23.08
CA MET A 405 -3.17 -0.73 -23.25
C MET A 405 -2.35 -1.01 -21.98
N ASN A 406 -2.95 -0.81 -20.80
CA ASN A 406 -2.31 -1.07 -19.53
C ASN A 406 -3.28 -1.77 -18.56
N PRO A 407 -3.20 -3.11 -18.46
CA PRO A 407 -4.07 -3.89 -17.55
C PRO A 407 -3.95 -3.50 -16.07
N ALA A 408 -2.83 -2.87 -15.66
CA ALA A 408 -2.64 -2.32 -14.31
C ALA A 408 -3.24 -0.92 -14.11
N SER A 409 -3.98 -0.40 -15.10
CA SER A 409 -4.65 0.90 -15.02
C SER A 409 -5.62 1.00 -13.84
N ASN A 410 -5.64 2.15 -13.18
CA ASN A 410 -6.58 2.46 -12.09
C ASN A 410 -8.06 2.41 -12.53
N PHE A 411 -8.34 2.37 -13.84
CA PHE A 411 -9.70 2.28 -14.40
C PHE A 411 -10.20 0.86 -14.62
N ARG A 412 -9.39 -0.15 -14.27
CA ARG A 412 -9.87 -1.52 -14.23
C ARG A 412 -10.85 -1.67 -13.06
N GLU A 413 -12.05 -2.13 -13.36
CA GLU A 413 -13.02 -2.44 -12.31
C GLU A 413 -12.49 -3.56 -11.43
N SER A 414 -12.62 -3.39 -10.12
CA SER A 414 -12.25 -4.45 -9.16
C SER A 414 -13.18 -5.64 -9.39
N GLU A 415 -12.67 -6.68 -10.02
CA GLU A 415 -13.36 -7.95 -10.17
C GLU A 415 -13.52 -8.62 -8.80
N GLU A 416 -14.59 -9.39 -8.65
CA GLU A 416 -14.78 -10.24 -7.49
C GLU A 416 -13.64 -11.27 -7.44
N LYS A 417 -12.96 -11.35 -6.32
CA LYS A 417 -11.81 -12.26 -6.17
C LYS A 417 -12.32 -13.70 -6.03
N ARG A 418 -11.91 -14.55 -6.94
CA ARG A 418 -12.16 -16.00 -6.89
C ARG A 418 -11.00 -16.65 -6.16
N MET A 419 -11.27 -17.11 -4.92
CA MET A 419 -10.25 -17.56 -3.99
C MET A 419 -10.29 -19.06 -3.78
N LEU A 420 -9.10 -19.69 -3.73
CA LEU A 420 -8.89 -21.02 -3.17
C LEU A 420 -8.08 -20.89 -1.85
N PHE A 421 -8.46 -21.69 -0.89
CA PHE A 421 -7.72 -21.82 0.37
C PHE A 421 -6.90 -23.09 0.36
N VAL A 422 -5.70 -23.03 0.94
CA VAL A 422 -4.84 -24.20 1.15
C VAL A 422 -4.58 -24.32 2.66
N GLY A 423 -5.13 -25.37 3.29
CA GLY A 423 -5.05 -25.58 4.73
C GLY A 423 -6.22 -26.42 5.28
N GLU A 424 -6.37 -26.44 6.61
CA GLU A 424 -7.46 -27.10 7.30
C GLU A 424 -8.78 -26.32 7.20
N ILE A 425 -9.91 -27.06 7.15
CA ILE A 425 -11.26 -26.48 7.01
C ILE A 425 -11.60 -25.55 8.18
N ALA A 426 -11.19 -25.88 9.39
CA ALA A 426 -11.45 -25.05 10.56
C ALA A 426 -10.78 -23.66 10.45
N GLU A 427 -9.55 -23.63 9.97
CA GLU A 427 -8.81 -22.38 9.74
C GLU A 427 -9.41 -21.58 8.58
N VAL A 428 -9.83 -22.27 7.52
CA VAL A 428 -10.52 -21.65 6.38
C VAL A 428 -11.83 -20.98 6.81
N ALA A 429 -12.63 -21.61 7.68
CA ALA A 429 -13.86 -21.00 8.21
C ALA A 429 -13.57 -19.71 9.00
N ARG A 430 -12.49 -19.70 9.80
CA ARG A 430 -12.00 -18.50 10.51
C ARG A 430 -11.64 -17.38 9.53
N VAL A 431 -10.91 -17.72 8.48
CA VAL A 431 -10.47 -16.77 7.46
C VAL A 431 -11.63 -16.22 6.64
N GLN A 432 -12.59 -17.07 6.27
CA GLN A 432 -13.80 -16.64 5.56
C GLN A 432 -14.58 -15.59 6.36
N LYS A 433 -14.78 -15.83 7.65
CA LYS A 433 -15.41 -14.86 8.55
C LYS A 433 -14.63 -13.55 8.57
N MET A 434 -13.30 -13.63 8.68
CA MET A 434 -12.42 -12.47 8.66
C MET A 434 -12.55 -11.65 7.37
N ILE A 435 -12.57 -12.29 6.20
CA ILE A 435 -12.69 -11.62 4.90
C ILE A 435 -14.10 -11.02 4.71
N GLN A 436 -15.15 -11.71 5.21
CA GLN A 436 -16.52 -11.19 5.23
C GLN A 436 -16.65 -9.92 6.08
N ASP A 437 -16.08 -9.92 7.28
CA ASP A 437 -16.07 -8.76 8.19
C ASP A 437 -15.34 -7.56 7.56
N LEU A 438 -14.35 -7.80 6.71
CA LEU A 438 -13.64 -6.77 5.95
C LEU A 438 -14.41 -6.26 4.71
N HIS A 439 -15.58 -6.83 4.40
CA HIS A 439 -16.41 -6.49 3.23
C HIS A 439 -15.62 -6.52 1.90
N ILE A 440 -14.68 -7.45 1.77
CA ILE A 440 -13.93 -7.67 0.54
C ILE A 440 -14.81 -8.49 -0.41
N PRO A 441 -15.10 -8.02 -1.63
CA PRO A 441 -15.82 -8.81 -2.61
C PRO A 441 -15.01 -10.05 -2.99
N HIS A 442 -15.50 -11.24 -2.65
CA HIS A 442 -14.82 -12.50 -2.93
C HIS A 442 -15.82 -13.64 -3.06
N THR A 443 -15.45 -14.62 -3.85
CA THR A 443 -16.12 -15.92 -3.96
C THR A 443 -15.11 -17.01 -3.59
N VAL A 444 -15.38 -17.76 -2.54
CA VAL A 444 -14.58 -18.92 -2.17
C VAL A 444 -15.00 -20.11 -3.03
N LEU A 445 -14.06 -20.69 -3.76
CA LEU A 445 -14.29 -21.79 -4.68
C LEU A 445 -14.07 -23.16 -4.02
N GLY A 446 -13.34 -23.20 -2.91
CA GLY A 446 -13.10 -24.42 -2.17
C GLY A 446 -11.83 -24.36 -1.33
N THR A 447 -11.58 -25.46 -0.63
CA THR A 447 -10.40 -25.70 0.19
C THR A 447 -9.59 -26.84 -0.38
N ILE A 448 -8.28 -26.66 -0.43
CA ILE A 448 -7.29 -27.65 -0.85
C ILE A 448 -6.58 -28.16 0.40
N ARG A 449 -6.35 -29.45 0.49
CA ARG A 449 -5.56 -30.04 1.57
C ARG A 449 -4.11 -29.59 1.47
N GLY A 450 -3.57 -29.03 2.57
CA GLY A 450 -2.23 -28.46 2.63
C GLY A 450 -1.11 -29.49 2.79
N SER A 451 -1.41 -30.67 3.36
CA SER A 451 -0.43 -31.75 3.54
C SER A 451 -1.17 -33.10 3.55
N ASP A 452 -0.54 -34.12 2.97
CA ASP A 452 -1.09 -35.50 2.95
C ASP A 452 -1.14 -36.13 4.37
N LYS A 453 -0.51 -35.49 5.37
CA LYS A 453 -0.48 -35.94 6.77
C LYS A 453 -1.67 -35.48 7.62
N LEU A 454 -2.57 -34.65 7.08
CA LEU A 454 -3.74 -34.13 7.76
C LEU A 454 -4.89 -35.14 7.70
N GLU A 455 -5.10 -35.93 8.78
CA GLU A 455 -6.14 -36.98 8.87
C GLU A 455 -7.51 -36.46 9.36
N SER A 456 -7.70 -35.17 9.63
CA SER A 456 -8.76 -34.66 10.47
C SER A 456 -10.11 -34.39 9.79
N ALA A 457 -10.24 -34.51 8.46
CA ALA A 457 -11.51 -34.30 7.78
C ALA A 457 -11.74 -35.25 6.61
N PRO A 458 -13.01 -35.60 6.27
CA PRO A 458 -13.35 -36.41 5.12
C PRO A 458 -12.79 -35.82 3.82
N ASP A 459 -12.32 -36.65 2.90
CA ASP A 459 -11.79 -36.22 1.59
C ASP A 459 -12.82 -35.44 0.77
N GLU A 460 -14.10 -35.73 0.93
CA GLU A 460 -15.19 -35.03 0.22
C GLU A 460 -15.30 -33.52 0.55
N ALA A 461 -14.71 -33.08 1.67
CA ALA A 461 -14.73 -31.68 2.05
C ALA A 461 -13.64 -30.83 1.36
N TYR A 462 -12.70 -31.48 0.70
CA TYR A 462 -11.63 -30.82 -0.06
C TYR A 462 -11.88 -30.92 -1.57
N VAL A 463 -11.54 -29.85 -2.30
CA VAL A 463 -11.64 -29.83 -3.78
C VAL A 463 -10.47 -30.58 -4.43
N GLY A 464 -9.41 -30.85 -3.69
CA GLY A 464 -8.23 -31.57 -4.14
C GLY A 464 -7.04 -31.40 -3.18
N SER A 465 -5.87 -31.83 -3.63
CA SER A 465 -4.59 -31.72 -2.93
C SER A 465 -3.73 -30.58 -3.49
N LEU A 466 -2.62 -30.27 -2.81
CA LEU A 466 -1.67 -29.25 -3.28
C LEU A 466 -1.06 -29.63 -4.66
N ARG A 467 -0.93 -30.93 -4.96
CA ARG A 467 -0.48 -31.43 -6.28
C ARG A 467 -1.43 -31.04 -7.41
N ASP A 468 -2.73 -30.90 -7.12
CA ASP A 468 -3.75 -30.54 -8.09
C ASP A 468 -3.92 -29.02 -8.26
N LEU A 469 -3.24 -28.22 -7.43
CA LEU A 469 -3.44 -26.77 -7.34
C LEU A 469 -3.38 -26.09 -8.70
N LYS A 470 -2.38 -26.42 -9.52
CA LYS A 470 -2.20 -25.81 -10.86
C LYS A 470 -3.40 -26.09 -11.77
N LYS A 471 -3.88 -27.33 -11.81
CA LYS A 471 -5.04 -27.73 -12.59
C LYS A 471 -6.31 -27.02 -12.10
N LEU A 472 -6.51 -26.94 -10.79
CA LEU A 472 -7.66 -26.28 -10.17
C LEU A 472 -7.65 -24.77 -10.43
N VAL A 473 -6.49 -24.12 -10.31
CA VAL A 473 -6.34 -22.68 -10.59
C VAL A 473 -6.74 -22.35 -12.02
N LEU A 474 -6.29 -23.14 -12.99
CA LEU A 474 -6.61 -22.94 -14.40
C LEU A 474 -8.09 -23.25 -14.71
N THR A 475 -8.62 -24.39 -14.22
CA THR A 475 -9.99 -24.84 -14.49
C THR A 475 -11.03 -23.94 -13.83
N LEU A 476 -10.80 -23.55 -12.58
CA LEU A 476 -11.73 -22.73 -11.81
C LEU A 476 -11.47 -21.22 -12.00
N GLN A 477 -10.51 -20.82 -12.81
CA GLN A 477 -10.14 -19.43 -13.06
C GLN A 477 -9.92 -18.65 -11.74
N VAL A 478 -9.07 -19.21 -10.88
CA VAL A 478 -8.75 -18.64 -9.58
C VAL A 478 -7.90 -17.38 -9.74
N ASN A 479 -8.27 -16.32 -9.04
CA ASN A 479 -7.49 -15.07 -9.03
C ASN A 479 -6.53 -14.97 -7.85
N GLU A 480 -6.85 -15.64 -6.74
CA GLU A 480 -6.08 -15.54 -5.51
C GLU A 480 -6.05 -16.88 -4.76
N VAL A 481 -4.86 -17.33 -4.37
CA VAL A 481 -4.65 -18.51 -3.51
C VAL A 481 -4.17 -18.03 -2.15
N LEU A 482 -4.81 -18.53 -1.08
CA LEU A 482 -4.44 -18.20 0.29
C LEU A 482 -3.91 -19.46 0.99
N PHE A 483 -2.65 -19.40 1.42
CA PHE A 483 -1.99 -20.46 2.16
C PHE A 483 -2.05 -20.21 3.68
N CYS A 484 -2.45 -21.23 4.44
CA CYS A 484 -2.37 -21.23 5.89
C CYS A 484 -1.03 -21.87 6.30
N LEU A 485 -0.08 -21.07 6.81
CA LEU A 485 1.29 -21.52 7.13
C LEU A 485 1.35 -22.67 8.13
N LYS A 486 0.34 -22.78 9.00
CA LYS A 486 0.24 -23.89 9.95
C LYS A 486 0.20 -25.25 9.25
N ASP A 487 -0.59 -25.33 8.18
CA ASP A 487 -1.06 -26.57 7.58
C ASP A 487 -0.30 -26.96 6.31
N VAL A 488 0.66 -26.12 5.88
CA VAL A 488 1.40 -26.31 4.62
C VAL A 488 2.90 -26.34 4.90
N GLN A 489 3.62 -27.21 4.19
CA GLN A 489 5.08 -27.12 4.14
C GLN A 489 5.47 -25.91 3.29
N VAL A 490 6.37 -25.07 3.81
CA VAL A 490 6.72 -23.80 3.14
C VAL A 490 7.41 -24.05 1.80
N GLU A 491 8.20 -25.10 1.69
CA GLU A 491 8.87 -25.48 0.43
C GLU A 491 7.87 -25.89 -0.66
N GLU A 492 6.84 -26.66 -0.31
CA GLU A 492 5.76 -27.01 -1.24
C GLU A 492 4.99 -25.78 -1.67
N MET A 493 4.73 -24.85 -0.73
CA MET A 493 4.10 -23.56 -1.02
C MET A 493 4.96 -22.73 -2.01
N ILE A 494 6.26 -22.60 -1.75
CA ILE A 494 7.18 -21.85 -2.62
C ILE A 494 7.23 -22.47 -4.02
N THR A 495 7.27 -23.78 -4.12
CA THR A 495 7.26 -24.52 -5.39
C THR A 495 5.97 -24.25 -6.16
N ALA A 496 4.84 -24.36 -5.50
CA ALA A 496 3.52 -24.06 -6.11
C ALA A 496 3.42 -22.60 -6.58
N MET A 497 3.92 -21.65 -5.79
CA MET A 497 3.97 -20.22 -6.17
C MET A 497 4.86 -19.99 -7.40
N ALA A 498 6.01 -20.65 -7.47
CA ALA A 498 6.92 -20.54 -8.62
C ALA A 498 6.31 -21.10 -9.91
N GLU A 499 5.56 -22.20 -9.83
CA GLU A 499 4.85 -22.81 -10.97
C GLU A 499 3.69 -21.97 -11.48
N LEU A 500 2.99 -21.29 -10.58
CA LEU A 500 1.78 -20.50 -10.87
C LEU A 500 2.06 -19.01 -11.05
N LYS A 501 3.34 -18.63 -11.12
CA LYS A 501 3.74 -17.23 -11.28
C LYS A 501 3.05 -16.55 -12.44
N GLY A 502 2.46 -15.38 -12.17
CA GLY A 502 1.76 -14.58 -13.18
C GLY A 502 0.35 -15.08 -13.58
N ILE A 503 -0.12 -16.20 -13.03
CA ILE A 503 -1.47 -16.75 -13.27
C ILE A 503 -2.44 -16.26 -12.21
N CYS A 504 -2.09 -16.36 -10.94
CA CYS A 504 -2.89 -15.90 -9.81
C CYS A 504 -2.02 -15.14 -8.80
N SER A 505 -2.65 -14.49 -7.82
CA SER A 505 -1.97 -13.85 -6.71
C SER A 505 -1.96 -14.76 -5.48
N PHE A 506 -0.94 -14.61 -4.64
CA PHE A 506 -0.77 -15.42 -3.45
C PHE A 506 -0.88 -14.58 -2.19
N LYS A 507 -1.49 -15.17 -1.18
CA LYS A 507 -1.60 -14.63 0.16
C LYS A 507 -1.19 -15.70 1.16
N VAL A 508 -0.69 -15.26 2.29
CA VAL A 508 -0.25 -16.13 3.36
C VAL A 508 -0.86 -15.68 4.67
N LEU A 509 -1.37 -16.61 5.44
CA LEU A 509 -1.87 -16.42 6.78
C LEU A 509 -0.95 -17.11 7.76
N ALA A 510 -0.46 -16.38 8.74
CA ALA A 510 0.26 -16.91 9.87
C ALA A 510 -0.68 -17.69 10.82
N GLU A 511 -0.16 -18.68 11.57
CA GLU A 511 -0.94 -19.44 12.57
C GLU A 511 -1.54 -18.51 13.62
N ASN A 512 -2.85 -18.61 13.85
CA ASN A 512 -3.58 -17.67 14.70
C ASN A 512 -3.36 -16.19 14.33
N GLY A 513 -2.90 -15.94 13.11
CA GLY A 513 -2.60 -14.61 12.62
C GLY A 513 -3.83 -13.72 12.54
N THR A 514 -3.64 -12.43 12.81
CA THR A 514 -4.66 -11.40 12.71
C THR A 514 -4.64 -10.68 11.39
N ALA A 515 -3.69 -11.03 10.51
CA ALA A 515 -3.53 -10.42 9.19
C ALA A 515 -3.16 -11.45 8.13
N ILE A 516 -3.71 -11.26 6.95
CA ILE A 516 -3.31 -11.97 5.74
C ILE A 516 -2.28 -11.12 5.04
N VAL A 517 -1.08 -11.65 4.82
CA VAL A 517 0.02 -10.95 4.18
C VAL A 517 0.17 -11.39 2.72
N GLY A 518 0.63 -10.50 1.86
CA GLY A 518 0.93 -10.81 0.48
C GLY A 518 1.51 -9.60 -0.24
N SER A 519 2.25 -9.85 -1.32
CA SER A 519 2.78 -8.81 -2.20
C SER A 519 1.93 -8.74 -3.45
N ASN A 520 1.33 -7.61 -3.71
CA ASN A 520 0.93 -7.27 -5.06
C ASN A 520 2.09 -6.57 -5.73
N SER A 521 2.25 -6.76 -7.03
CA SER A 521 3.35 -6.25 -7.86
C SER A 521 3.87 -4.86 -7.45
N LYS A 522 5.05 -4.48 -7.88
CA LYS A 522 5.82 -3.26 -7.56
C LYS A 522 5.02 -1.94 -7.56
N GLU A 523 3.83 -1.92 -8.13
CA GLU A 523 3.00 -0.73 -8.33
C GLU A 523 1.80 -0.62 -7.38
N THR A 524 1.44 -1.70 -6.67
CA THR A 524 0.36 -1.70 -5.68
C THR A 524 0.95 -1.84 -4.27
N ALA A 525 0.55 -0.97 -3.35
CA ALA A 525 0.82 -1.18 -1.93
C ALA A 525 0.34 -2.58 -1.54
N GLY A 526 1.23 -3.41 -0.95
CA GLY A 526 0.92 -4.78 -0.60
C GLY A 526 -0.44 -4.89 0.09
N ASP A 527 -1.30 -5.76 -0.41
CA ASP A 527 -2.59 -5.97 0.20
C ASP A 527 -2.39 -6.83 1.45
N THR A 528 -2.21 -6.16 2.56
CA THR A 528 -2.34 -6.77 3.88
C THR A 528 -3.80 -6.67 4.25
N TYR A 529 -4.50 -7.80 4.32
CA TYR A 529 -5.84 -7.83 4.91
C TYR A 529 -5.66 -7.88 6.43
N LEU A 530 -5.70 -6.70 7.06
CA LEU A 530 -5.67 -6.60 8.51
C LEU A 530 -7.04 -6.99 9.08
N TRP A 531 -7.06 -7.78 10.14
CA TRP A 531 -8.24 -7.98 10.99
C TRP A 531 -8.73 -6.64 11.58
N ASP A 532 -7.80 -5.71 11.83
CA ASP A 532 -8.09 -4.36 12.25
C ASP A 532 -8.51 -3.48 11.07
N GLN A 533 -9.79 -3.52 10.77
CA GLN A 533 -10.64 -2.37 10.46
C GLN A 533 -10.25 -1.53 9.23
N ARG A 534 -10.65 -1.96 8.04
CA ARG A 534 -10.90 -0.97 6.98
C ARG A 534 -12.16 -0.19 7.32
N PHE A 535 -12.02 0.84 8.11
CA PHE A 535 -13.09 1.79 8.39
C PHE A 535 -13.52 2.48 7.09
N SER A 536 -14.82 2.53 6.86
CA SER A 536 -15.42 3.22 5.71
C SER A 536 -14.91 4.67 5.58
N LEU A 537 -14.73 5.36 6.72
CA LEU A 537 -14.21 6.73 6.75
C LEU A 537 -12.72 6.84 6.34
N HIS A 538 -11.94 5.77 6.34
CA HIS A 538 -10.55 5.79 5.86
C HIS A 538 -10.44 5.79 4.32
N ASN A 539 -11.52 5.47 3.61
CA ASN A 539 -11.57 5.55 2.16
C ASN A 539 -11.48 7.01 1.69
N THR A 540 -10.66 7.28 0.67
CA THR A 540 -10.49 8.61 0.07
C THR A 540 -11.80 9.25 -0.38
N PHE A 541 -12.71 8.46 -0.94
CA PHE A 541 -14.06 8.87 -1.32
C PHE A 541 -14.85 9.39 -0.11
N ALA A 542 -14.87 8.64 0.99
CA ALA A 542 -15.60 9.01 2.20
C ALA A 542 -15.01 10.26 2.87
N LYS A 543 -13.68 10.34 2.99
CA LYS A 543 -12.99 11.53 3.52
C LYS A 543 -13.30 12.79 2.72
N ARG A 544 -13.26 12.70 1.40
CA ARG A 544 -13.55 13.81 0.48
C ARG A 544 -15.01 14.28 0.61
N ASN A 545 -15.95 13.34 0.63
CA ASN A 545 -17.37 13.67 0.75
C ASN A 545 -17.73 14.20 2.14
N LYS A 546 -17.08 13.71 3.20
CA LYS A 546 -17.16 14.29 4.53
C LYS A 546 -16.69 15.74 4.53
N ARG A 547 -15.54 16.00 3.91
CA ARG A 547 -15.02 17.36 3.79
C ARG A 547 -15.92 18.28 2.99
N LEU A 548 -16.51 17.79 1.90
CA LEU A 548 -17.50 18.55 1.13
C LEU A 548 -18.71 18.90 1.99
N PHE A 549 -19.26 17.93 2.74
CA PHE A 549 -20.33 18.16 3.69
C PHE A 549 -19.95 19.23 4.71
N ASP A 550 -18.77 19.13 5.33
CA ASP A 550 -18.27 20.06 6.33
C ASP A 550 -18.23 21.50 5.78
N VAL A 551 -17.75 21.69 4.55
CA VAL A 551 -17.69 23.01 3.90
C VAL A 551 -19.09 23.52 3.56
N LEU A 552 -19.93 22.69 2.93
CA LEU A 552 -21.31 23.09 2.56
C LEU A 552 -22.15 23.44 3.79
N PHE A 553 -22.04 22.65 4.86
CA PHE A 553 -22.75 22.92 6.10
C PHE A 553 -22.25 24.21 6.77
N SER A 554 -20.94 24.49 6.67
CA SER A 554 -20.37 25.79 7.11
C SER A 554 -20.99 26.98 6.33
N VAL A 555 -21.13 26.83 5.00
CA VAL A 555 -21.78 27.88 4.17
C VAL A 555 -23.25 28.09 4.56
N VAL A 556 -23.99 27.00 4.79
CA VAL A 556 -25.39 27.09 5.27
C VAL A 556 -25.46 27.82 6.62
N ILE A 557 -24.59 27.46 7.57
CA ILE A 557 -24.55 28.16 8.87
C ILE A 557 -24.22 29.64 8.68
N LEU A 558 -23.19 29.97 7.87
CA LEU A 558 -22.88 31.39 7.56
C LEU A 558 -24.06 32.13 6.98
N SER A 559 -24.74 31.51 6.02
CA SER A 559 -25.96 32.12 5.42
C SER A 559 -27.05 32.42 6.49
N CYS A 560 -27.19 31.50 7.47
CA CYS A 560 -28.13 31.74 8.59
C CYS A 560 -27.68 32.89 9.50
N PHE A 561 -26.37 33.18 9.63
CA PHE A 561 -25.91 34.35 10.39
C PHE A 561 -26.16 35.68 9.67
N PHE A 562 -26.24 35.71 8.34
CA PHE A 562 -26.59 36.93 7.57
C PHE A 562 -28.09 37.25 7.60
N VAL A 563 -28.92 36.34 8.09
CA VAL A 563 -30.35 36.59 8.35
C VAL A 563 -30.53 36.75 9.87
N PRO A 564 -30.46 37.96 10.45
CA PRO A 564 -30.38 38.18 11.89
C PRO A 564 -31.49 37.54 12.71
N ILE A 565 -32.70 37.51 12.16
CA ILE A 565 -33.87 36.89 12.80
C ILE A 565 -33.66 35.38 13.02
N PHE A 566 -33.06 34.67 12.04
CA PHE A 566 -32.79 33.23 12.14
C PHE A 566 -31.75 32.91 13.19
N ALA A 567 -30.68 33.71 13.29
CA ALA A 567 -29.62 33.51 14.26
C ALA A 567 -30.10 33.79 15.71
N ILE A 568 -30.99 34.72 15.92
CA ILE A 568 -31.53 35.08 17.24
C ILE A 568 -32.52 34.01 17.73
N VAL A 569 -33.38 33.52 16.84
CA VAL A 569 -34.44 32.57 17.17
C VAL A 569 -33.90 31.14 17.39
N LEU A 570 -32.84 30.76 16.68
CA LEU A 570 -32.38 29.37 16.67
C LEU A 570 -31.33 29.04 17.72
N TRP A 571 -30.50 30.01 18.18
CA TRP A 571 -29.38 29.69 19.08
C TRP A 571 -29.17 30.72 20.19
N ASP A 572 -28.89 30.23 21.42
CA ASP A 572 -28.45 31.07 22.52
C ASP A 572 -27.05 31.63 22.27
N GLN A 573 -26.63 32.59 23.09
CA GLN A 573 -25.36 33.29 22.90
C GLN A 573 -24.14 32.37 22.94
N GLN A 574 -24.13 31.32 23.81
CA GLN A 574 -23.04 30.38 23.95
C GLN A 574 -22.91 29.48 22.73
N GLN A 575 -24.03 29.00 22.21
CA GLN A 575 -24.04 28.16 21.00
C GLN A 575 -23.71 28.97 19.74
N ARG A 576 -24.12 30.21 19.62
CA ARG A 576 -23.72 31.11 18.53
C ARG A 576 -22.21 31.27 18.48
N THR A 577 -21.58 31.53 19.64
CA THR A 577 -20.11 31.62 19.71
C THR A 577 -19.42 30.34 19.33
N LYS A 578 -19.93 29.18 19.77
CA LYS A 578 -19.42 27.86 19.40
C LYS A 578 -19.53 27.58 17.90
N LEU A 579 -20.68 27.89 17.29
CA LEU A 579 -20.91 27.73 15.87
C LEU A 579 -20.01 28.66 15.04
N TRP A 580 -19.93 29.94 15.42
CA TRP A 580 -19.08 30.90 14.72
C TRP A 580 -17.61 30.50 14.71
N ARG A 581 -17.05 30.12 15.86
CA ARG A 581 -15.68 29.57 15.95
C ARG A 581 -15.57 28.26 15.16
N GLY A 582 -16.57 27.40 15.25
CA GLY A 582 -16.64 26.13 14.53
C GLY A 582 -16.54 26.32 13.01
N VAL A 583 -17.28 27.26 12.43
CA VAL A 583 -17.24 27.55 10.99
C VAL A 583 -15.82 27.78 10.50
N TRP A 584 -15.09 28.68 11.16
CA TRP A 584 -13.72 29.03 10.74
C TRP A 584 -12.73 27.89 10.92
N THR A 585 -12.80 27.15 12.03
CA THR A 585 -11.91 26.00 12.29
C THR A 585 -12.21 24.83 11.36
N VAL A 586 -13.49 24.64 11.01
CA VAL A 586 -13.91 23.63 10.03
C VAL A 586 -13.46 24.02 8.62
N ILE A 587 -13.68 25.26 8.19
CA ILE A 587 -13.22 25.75 6.86
C ILE A 587 -11.70 25.61 6.72
N GLN A 588 -10.94 25.87 7.77
CA GLN A 588 -9.49 25.66 7.79
C GLN A 588 -9.08 24.18 7.78
N GLY A 589 -10.00 23.25 8.00
CA GLY A 589 -9.74 21.81 8.05
C GLY A 589 -9.10 21.32 9.35
N ARG A 590 -9.09 22.14 10.39
CA ARG A 590 -8.53 21.78 11.71
C ARG A 590 -9.45 20.82 12.46
N VAL A 591 -10.75 21.00 12.34
CA VAL A 591 -11.82 20.19 12.94
C VAL A 591 -12.88 19.83 11.90
N THR A 592 -13.82 18.96 12.26
CA THR A 592 -15.00 18.58 11.46
C THR A 592 -16.28 18.99 12.22
N TRP A 593 -17.45 19.04 11.55
CA TRP A 593 -18.69 19.32 12.28
C TRP A 593 -19.06 18.20 13.23
N PHE A 594 -18.97 16.95 12.80
CA PHE A 594 -19.25 15.77 13.62
C PHE A 594 -18.00 14.89 13.75
N GLY A 595 -17.53 14.70 14.96
CA GLY A 595 -16.28 13.99 15.25
C GLY A 595 -16.14 13.62 16.72
N THR A 596 -14.90 13.36 17.12
CA THR A 596 -14.56 13.08 18.53
C THR A 596 -14.45 14.36 19.32
N LEU A 597 -14.82 14.34 20.59
CA LEU A 597 -14.56 15.44 21.51
C LEU A 597 -13.11 15.37 22.02
N ALA A 598 -12.58 16.51 22.49
CA ALA A 598 -11.17 16.64 22.88
C ALA A 598 -10.76 15.67 24.00
N ASP A 599 -11.66 15.42 24.95
CA ASP A 599 -11.52 14.50 26.09
C ASP A 599 -11.48 13.02 25.71
N GLN A 600 -11.88 12.67 24.46
CA GLN A 600 -12.01 11.28 23.99
C GLN A 600 -10.87 10.84 23.07
N ARG A 601 -9.87 11.69 22.84
CA ARG A 601 -8.75 11.38 21.93
C ARG A 601 -7.92 10.17 22.36
N THR A 602 -7.78 9.95 23.65
CA THR A 602 -7.03 8.80 24.20
C THR A 602 -7.72 7.48 23.87
N LEU A 603 -9.06 7.42 23.96
CA LEU A 603 -9.87 6.25 23.62
C LEU A 603 -9.71 5.82 22.14
N LEU A 604 -9.55 6.80 21.24
CA LEU A 604 -9.36 6.53 19.82
C LEU A 604 -7.96 6.00 19.49
N LYS A 605 -6.93 6.49 20.18
CA LYS A 605 -5.56 6.03 19.98
C LYS A 605 -5.36 4.57 20.37
N GLU A 606 -5.99 4.16 21.46
CA GLU A 606 -5.97 2.78 21.93
C GLU A 606 -6.58 1.80 20.93
N GLU A 607 -7.57 2.25 20.14
CA GLU A 607 -8.26 1.45 19.13
C GLU A 607 -7.69 1.63 17.70
N GLY A 608 -6.63 2.40 17.53
CA GLY A 608 -6.07 2.71 16.20
C GLY A 608 -7.01 3.54 15.30
N LEU A 609 -8.07 4.14 15.86
CA LEU A 609 -9.07 4.91 15.13
C LEU A 609 -8.57 6.31 14.78
N GLN A 610 -8.64 6.70 13.52
CA GLN A 610 -8.36 8.06 13.05
C GLN A 610 -9.67 8.79 12.77
N LEU A 611 -10.11 9.62 13.71
CA LEU A 611 -11.22 10.54 13.55
C LEU A 611 -10.79 11.93 13.99
N ASN A 612 -11.08 12.95 13.19
CA ASN A 612 -10.80 14.34 13.54
C ASN A 612 -11.69 14.80 14.68
N GLU A 613 -11.20 15.79 15.44
CA GLU A 613 -11.98 16.48 16.45
C GLU A 613 -13.21 17.13 15.80
N GLY A 614 -14.37 17.02 16.47
CA GLY A 614 -15.64 17.56 16.03
C GLY A 614 -16.11 18.74 16.85
N VAL A 615 -16.81 19.67 16.20
CA VAL A 615 -17.55 20.73 16.91
C VAL A 615 -18.69 20.13 17.72
N PHE A 616 -19.29 19.05 17.19
CA PHE A 616 -20.32 18.24 17.84
C PHE A 616 -19.93 16.76 17.86
N PRO A 617 -20.43 15.99 18.84
CA PRO A 617 -20.20 14.53 18.89
C PRO A 617 -20.90 13.81 17.74
N VAL A 618 -20.50 12.56 17.49
CA VAL A 618 -21.09 11.69 16.45
C VAL A 618 -22.40 11.03 16.86
N TRP A 619 -22.96 11.40 18.00
CA TRP A 619 -24.27 10.97 18.50
C TRP A 619 -25.21 12.15 18.70
N ASN A 620 -26.51 11.88 18.95
CA ASN A 620 -27.47 12.93 19.19
C ASN A 620 -27.07 13.73 20.45
N SER A 621 -27.10 15.07 20.37
CA SER A 621 -26.73 15.98 21.46
C SER A 621 -27.61 15.84 22.72
N SER A 622 -28.81 15.27 22.58
CA SER A 622 -29.70 14.95 23.69
C SER A 622 -29.29 13.68 24.46
N PHE A 623 -28.40 12.88 23.91
CA PHE A 623 -27.87 11.67 24.51
C PHE A 623 -26.39 11.86 24.82
N ALA A 624 -26.04 12.02 26.10
CA ALA A 624 -24.64 12.06 26.54
C ALA A 624 -24.26 10.70 27.16
N PRO A 625 -23.59 9.82 26.41
CA PRO A 625 -23.16 8.54 26.97
C PRO A 625 -22.14 8.79 28.08
N GLN A 626 -22.41 8.29 29.29
CA GLN A 626 -21.54 8.44 30.45
C GLN A 626 -20.47 7.33 30.50
N GLU A 627 -20.73 6.18 29.89
CA GLU A 627 -19.86 5.01 29.94
C GLU A 627 -18.86 4.99 28.78
N ALA A 628 -17.58 4.87 29.09
CA ALA A 628 -16.49 4.90 28.11
C ALA A 628 -16.64 3.81 27.02
N TRP A 629 -17.13 2.61 27.37
CA TRP A 629 -17.36 1.52 26.40
C TRP A 629 -18.41 1.88 25.36
N LEU A 630 -19.48 2.60 25.77
CA LEU A 630 -20.55 3.03 24.86
C LEU A 630 -20.08 4.13 23.91
N VAL A 631 -19.31 5.11 24.43
CA VAL A 631 -18.63 6.13 23.60
C VAL A 631 -17.74 5.47 22.57
N ARG A 632 -16.91 4.51 23.01
CA ARG A 632 -16.00 3.75 22.15
C ARG A 632 -16.77 3.01 21.05
N ARG A 633 -17.87 2.36 21.37
CA ARG A 633 -18.73 1.64 20.42
C ARG A 633 -19.35 2.58 19.39
N LEU A 634 -19.89 3.72 19.81
CA LEU A 634 -20.52 4.71 18.90
C LEU A 634 -19.51 5.35 17.96
N LEU A 635 -18.33 5.69 18.44
CA LEU A 635 -17.23 6.20 17.62
C LEU A 635 -16.79 5.16 16.56
N LYS A 636 -16.64 3.91 16.99
CA LYS A 636 -16.28 2.79 16.12
C LYS A 636 -17.34 2.56 15.04
N GLU A 637 -18.60 2.50 15.41
CA GLU A 637 -19.73 2.33 14.48
C GLU A 637 -19.80 3.47 13.45
N TYR A 638 -19.61 4.73 13.89
CA TYR A 638 -19.59 5.88 13.00
C TYR A 638 -18.45 5.77 11.98
N VAL A 639 -17.23 5.44 12.40
CA VAL A 639 -16.07 5.34 11.51
C VAL A 639 -16.18 4.13 10.58
N GLN A 640 -16.70 2.99 11.07
CA GLN A 640 -16.88 1.76 10.30
C GLN A 640 -17.93 1.91 9.21
N ASN A 641 -19.09 2.48 9.57
CA ASN A 641 -20.25 2.54 8.69
C ASN A 641 -20.49 3.93 8.09
N TYR A 642 -19.47 4.78 8.06
CA TYR A 642 -19.59 6.16 7.63
C TYR A 642 -20.18 6.28 6.23
N ARG A 643 -21.22 7.08 6.13
CA ARG A 643 -21.81 7.60 4.89
C ARG A 643 -22.20 9.05 5.16
N VAL A 644 -22.06 9.92 4.19
CA VAL A 644 -22.45 11.35 4.32
C VAL A 644 -23.89 11.53 4.84
N LYS A 645 -24.78 10.57 4.56
CA LYS A 645 -26.15 10.53 5.10
C LYS A 645 -26.18 10.52 6.63
N LEU A 646 -25.14 10.01 7.32
CA LEU A 646 -25.05 10.06 8.79
C LEU A 646 -24.87 11.51 9.26
N ASP A 647 -23.98 12.27 8.63
CA ASP A 647 -23.76 13.67 8.96
C ASP A 647 -25.02 14.51 8.71
N PHE A 648 -25.76 14.25 7.61
CA PHE A 648 -27.05 14.87 7.37
C PHE A 648 -28.09 14.53 8.46
N ARG A 649 -28.12 13.27 8.95
CA ARG A 649 -29.02 12.88 10.05
C ARG A 649 -28.64 13.58 11.35
N LEU A 650 -27.34 13.67 11.67
CA LEU A 650 -26.86 14.37 12.85
C LEU A 650 -27.14 15.87 12.77
N ALA A 651 -26.93 16.51 11.61
CA ALA A 651 -27.26 17.90 11.38
C ALA A 651 -28.77 18.15 11.53
N LYS A 652 -29.62 17.27 10.94
CA LYS A 652 -31.08 17.33 11.11
C LYS A 652 -31.49 17.19 12.58
N ALA A 653 -30.90 16.22 13.30
CA ALA A 653 -31.17 16.01 14.71
C ALA A 653 -30.77 17.23 15.56
N LEU A 654 -29.61 17.84 15.26
CA LEU A 654 -29.14 19.06 15.91
C LEU A 654 -30.12 20.25 15.71
N ILE A 655 -30.70 20.40 14.51
CA ILE A 655 -31.67 21.44 14.20
C ILE A 655 -32.99 21.12 14.86
N LEU A 656 -33.52 19.90 14.77
CA LEU A 656 -34.82 19.51 15.32
C LEU A 656 -34.89 19.54 16.83
N ALA A 657 -33.81 19.16 17.53
CA ALA A 657 -33.72 19.24 18.99
C ALA A 657 -34.01 20.66 19.53
N ARG A 658 -33.87 21.69 18.69
CA ARG A 658 -34.13 23.07 19.01
C ARG A 658 -35.61 23.47 18.79
N PHE A 659 -36.25 22.94 17.74
CA PHE A 659 -37.63 23.25 17.43
C PHE A 659 -38.66 22.50 18.31
N TYR A 660 -38.27 21.34 18.86
CA TYR A 660 -39.15 20.49 19.67
C TYR A 660 -38.47 20.05 20.98
N PRO A 661 -38.26 20.99 21.96
CA PRO A 661 -37.60 20.63 23.23
C PRO A 661 -38.47 19.74 24.15
N LYS A 662 -39.75 19.47 23.80
CA LYS A 662 -40.71 18.71 24.63
C LYS A 662 -40.80 17.18 24.35
N PHE A 663 -40.12 16.66 23.31
CA PHE A 663 -40.19 15.21 23.00
C PHE A 663 -39.22 14.33 23.79
N GLU A 664 -38.45 14.86 24.75
CA GLU A 664 -37.38 14.16 25.49
C GLU A 664 -37.75 13.76 26.92
N LYS A 665 -39.04 13.80 27.29
CA LYS A 665 -39.51 13.23 28.58
C LYS A 665 -40.45 12.07 28.33
N LYS A 666 -39.94 10.98 27.77
CA LYS A 666 -40.48 9.60 27.97
C LYS A 666 -39.41 8.58 27.68
#